data_a0167fa2e6fe72b55d45f7ea902c88b9
#
_entry.id   a0167fa2e6fe72b55d45f7ea902c88b9
#
_cell.length_a   1.000
_cell.length_b   1.000
_cell.length_c   1.000
_cell.angle_alpha   90.00
_cell.angle_beta   90.00
_cell.angle_gamma   90.00
#
_symmetry.space_group_name_H-M   'P 1'
#
loop_
_entity.id
_entity.type
_entity.pdbx_description
1 polymer ?
#
loop_
_entity_poly.entity_id
_entity_poly.type
_entity_poly.pdbx_seq_one_letter_code
_entity_poly.pdbx_strand_id
1 'polypeptide(L)'
;MGTGQLIFSIKTAQNALPVQSVRVTVTREENGEIVFDRELVTDADGNTQPISLTAPDMALSLDESYRGAAYETYDVVIEADRYLPFTIKNLQIFDQRTALQEVQMIPDDTGSHAAPAQYYNIPPNQQALPCPCYSTAPPESRILVQPIIPTNITVHLGRPTNASAENVTVSFRDYIKNVASSEIYPTWPENALRANIYCQISLALNRVYTEWYPSRGYNFQITNSTQYDQYFVKNRNIFENISRIVDEIFNVFIRKTGREEPFYAEYCDGRQVTNCPGLKQWGTVTLANQGLTPLQILRRYYGNEVYLYESDRIQDIQQSYPGTPLRLGSSGYDVTVIQNQLNRIRRNYPSIPVINPVDGQFGSSTEAAVRAFQKAFNMTQDGIVGKGTWYKISYIYVAVKKLAELGSEGEDIDVPDSPPSSVLREGDTGDGVKVVQYVLKSVAQFYDEIPDLAVDGIFGPGTTTSVKAFQQYFGLPTDGIVGQETWNKLIQVYKEVSPEVPDVNCPCKTYPGTPLRLGSRGTNVSDVQFYLNAIGTVNILIPRLTVDGIFGTGTQEAVMVFQRLFGLTQDGIVGPATWASICEQFCGLPVKPPCPAYPGGTYRQGSTGNAVRNIQSMLNIISLGYPQIPRVTVDGIFGPATTQSVRLFQQNFGLTVDGIVGQATWNSMCRVYNTI
;
A
#
# COMPACT_ATOMS: atom_id res chain seq x y z
N MET A 1 -24.84 -25.41 18.52
CA MET A 1 -24.65 -24.24 17.65
C MET A 1 -23.66 -23.31 18.32
N GLY A 2 -22.71 -22.80 17.58
CA GLY A 2 -21.73 -21.82 18.04
C GLY A 2 -22.05 -20.43 17.51
N THR A 3 -21.09 -19.50 17.65
CA THR A 3 -21.22 -18.12 17.18
C THR A 3 -19.89 -17.64 16.58
N GLY A 4 -19.97 -17.00 15.42
CA GLY A 4 -18.88 -16.26 14.82
C GLY A 4 -19.12 -14.76 14.85
N GLN A 5 -18.10 -13.97 14.53
CA GLN A 5 -18.18 -12.53 14.41
C GLN A 5 -18.09 -12.12 12.94
N LEU A 6 -18.73 -10.99 12.59
CA LEU A 6 -18.61 -10.39 11.28
C LEU A 6 -18.33 -8.89 11.42
N ILE A 7 -17.36 -8.39 10.66
CA ILE A 7 -16.99 -6.98 10.56
C ILE A 7 -16.95 -6.61 9.09
N PHE A 8 -17.55 -5.48 8.74
CA PHE A 8 -17.41 -4.89 7.41
C PHE A 8 -16.34 -3.80 7.43
N SER A 9 -15.55 -3.73 6.37
CA SER A 9 -14.57 -2.69 6.11
C SER A 9 -14.86 -2.09 4.73
N ILE A 10 -15.52 -0.93 4.72
CA ILE A 10 -16.06 -0.33 3.50
C ILE A 10 -15.21 0.88 3.13
N LYS A 11 -14.58 0.81 1.98
CA LYS A 11 -13.61 1.78 1.52
C LYS A 11 -13.79 2.05 0.04
N THR A 12 -13.06 3.03 -0.49
CA THR A 12 -12.93 3.33 -1.91
C THR A 12 -11.47 3.63 -2.25
N ALA A 13 -11.14 3.77 -3.53
CA ALA A 13 -9.79 4.10 -4.01
C ALA A 13 -8.70 3.17 -3.43
N GLN A 14 -8.85 1.85 -3.60
CA GLN A 14 -7.89 0.83 -3.13
C GLN A 14 -7.51 0.97 -1.64
N ASN A 15 -8.50 1.19 -0.78
CA ASN A 15 -8.34 1.42 0.66
C ASN A 15 -7.68 2.77 1.05
N ALA A 16 -7.50 3.68 0.12
CA ALA A 16 -6.96 5.00 0.43
C ALA A 16 -7.97 5.90 1.16
N LEU A 17 -9.28 5.67 0.97
CA LEU A 17 -10.35 6.44 1.59
C LEU A 17 -11.36 5.53 2.30
N PRO A 18 -11.68 5.77 3.59
CA PRO A 18 -12.80 5.13 4.27
C PRO A 18 -14.14 5.72 3.80
N VAL A 19 -15.20 4.90 3.75
CA VAL A 19 -16.56 5.38 3.49
C VAL A 19 -17.36 5.30 4.78
N GLN A 20 -17.67 6.46 5.35
CA GLN A 20 -18.41 6.61 6.59
C GLN A 20 -19.92 6.59 6.35
N SER A 21 -20.69 6.20 7.38
CA SER A 21 -22.16 6.25 7.40
C SER A 21 -22.82 5.36 6.34
N VAL A 22 -22.13 4.31 5.89
CA VAL A 22 -22.69 3.29 5.01
C VAL A 22 -23.63 2.40 5.81
N ARG A 23 -24.82 2.18 5.26
CA ARG A 23 -25.79 1.23 5.84
C ARG A 23 -25.50 -0.17 5.32
N VAL A 24 -25.39 -1.11 6.24
CA VAL A 24 -25.16 -2.53 5.97
C VAL A 24 -26.27 -3.34 6.61
N THR A 25 -27.10 -3.97 5.80
CA THR A 25 -28.18 -4.85 6.26
C THR A 25 -27.75 -6.30 6.09
N VAL A 26 -27.73 -7.05 7.20
CA VAL A 26 -27.37 -8.47 7.25
C VAL A 26 -28.64 -9.27 7.52
N THR A 27 -28.98 -10.20 6.64
CA THR A 27 -30.18 -11.03 6.75
C THR A 27 -29.86 -12.52 6.64
N ARG A 28 -30.72 -13.35 7.20
CA ARG A 28 -30.75 -14.79 6.96
C ARG A 28 -32.20 -15.23 6.73
N GLU A 29 -32.37 -16.01 5.69
CA GLU A 29 -33.68 -16.56 5.29
C GLU A 29 -33.70 -18.07 5.52
N GLU A 30 -34.78 -18.58 6.05
CA GLU A 30 -35.07 -20.01 6.15
C GLU A 30 -36.48 -20.27 5.63
N ASN A 31 -36.62 -21.21 4.69
CA ASN A 31 -37.92 -21.59 4.09
C ASN A 31 -38.73 -20.41 3.51
N GLY A 32 -38.08 -19.35 3.02
CA GLY A 32 -38.73 -18.17 2.48
C GLY A 32 -39.13 -17.12 3.52
N GLU A 33 -38.74 -17.30 4.77
CA GLU A 33 -38.97 -16.31 5.84
C GLU A 33 -37.64 -15.77 6.37
N ILE A 34 -37.58 -14.45 6.60
CA ILE A 34 -36.42 -13.81 7.21
C ILE A 34 -36.41 -14.15 8.70
N VAL A 35 -35.46 -14.98 9.12
CA VAL A 35 -35.28 -15.40 10.52
C VAL A 35 -34.25 -14.56 11.28
N PHE A 36 -33.46 -13.76 10.55
CA PHE A 36 -32.51 -12.83 11.12
C PHE A 36 -32.42 -11.58 10.23
N ASP A 37 -32.43 -10.41 10.86
CA ASP A 37 -32.30 -9.10 10.23
C ASP A 37 -31.57 -8.14 11.19
N ARG A 38 -30.51 -7.49 10.72
CA ARG A 38 -29.75 -6.48 11.47
C ARG A 38 -29.18 -5.43 10.55
N GLU A 39 -29.33 -4.18 10.95
CA GLU A 39 -28.72 -3.04 10.30
C GLU A 39 -27.47 -2.57 11.10
N LEU A 40 -26.40 -2.26 10.39
CA LEU A 40 -25.15 -1.74 10.90
C LEU A 40 -24.81 -0.47 10.11
N VAL A 41 -23.99 0.39 10.72
CA VAL A 41 -23.50 1.63 10.08
C VAL A 41 -21.99 1.72 10.26
N THR A 42 -21.27 2.16 9.22
CA THR A 42 -19.83 2.33 9.28
C THR A 42 -19.41 3.59 10.03
N ASP A 43 -18.32 3.48 10.78
CA ASP A 43 -17.67 4.58 11.49
C ASP A 43 -16.78 5.43 10.54
N ALA A 44 -16.03 6.38 11.12
CA ALA A 44 -15.12 7.27 10.38
C ALA A 44 -13.99 6.55 9.65
N ASP A 45 -13.64 5.33 10.07
CA ASP A 45 -12.64 4.49 9.43
C ASP A 45 -13.26 3.54 8.38
N GLY A 46 -14.57 3.66 8.12
CA GLY A 46 -15.31 2.80 7.20
C GLY A 46 -15.59 1.41 7.75
N ASN A 47 -15.49 1.17 9.05
CA ASN A 47 -15.70 -0.12 9.67
C ASN A 47 -17.03 -0.15 10.44
N THR A 48 -17.68 -1.33 10.45
CA THR A 48 -18.82 -1.57 11.36
C THR A 48 -18.33 -2.06 12.72
N GLN A 49 -19.19 -1.96 13.74
CA GLN A 49 -19.00 -2.72 14.96
C GLN A 49 -19.15 -4.23 14.66
N PRO A 50 -18.42 -5.11 15.37
CA PRO A 50 -18.56 -6.54 15.22
C PRO A 50 -19.99 -6.98 15.55
N ILE A 51 -20.58 -7.84 14.70
CA ILE A 51 -21.88 -8.48 14.95
C ILE A 51 -21.69 -9.97 15.19
N SER A 52 -22.32 -10.50 16.24
CA SER A 52 -22.33 -11.93 16.55
C SER A 52 -23.42 -12.63 15.75
N LEU A 53 -23.04 -13.67 15.01
CA LEU A 53 -23.91 -14.46 14.15
C LEU A 53 -23.84 -15.93 14.53
N THR A 54 -24.96 -16.66 14.43
CA THR A 54 -24.98 -18.10 14.67
C THR A 54 -24.18 -18.85 13.60
N ALA A 55 -23.56 -19.94 14.01
CA ALA A 55 -22.82 -20.83 13.12
C ALA A 55 -22.92 -22.28 13.62
N PRO A 56 -22.74 -23.29 12.77
CA PRO A 56 -22.55 -24.66 13.19
C PRO A 56 -21.34 -24.80 14.12
N ASP A 57 -21.39 -25.77 15.00
CA ASP A 57 -20.30 -26.05 15.95
C ASP A 57 -18.96 -26.28 15.21
N MET A 58 -17.89 -25.70 15.72
CA MET A 58 -16.53 -25.80 15.15
C MET A 58 -16.08 -27.26 14.97
N ALA A 59 -16.52 -28.17 15.81
CA ALA A 59 -16.19 -29.58 15.72
C ALA A 59 -16.53 -30.18 14.34
N LEU A 60 -17.60 -29.70 13.68
CA LEU A 60 -18.01 -30.18 12.36
C LEU A 60 -16.97 -29.83 11.27
N SER A 61 -16.27 -28.70 11.42
CA SER A 61 -15.23 -28.27 10.49
C SER A 61 -13.89 -28.97 10.73
N LEU A 62 -13.74 -29.67 11.83
CA LEU A 62 -12.57 -30.49 12.20
C LEU A 62 -12.80 -31.97 11.94
N ASP A 63 -14.02 -32.39 11.61
CA ASP A 63 -14.37 -33.78 11.30
C ASP A 63 -14.20 -34.06 9.79
N GLU A 64 -13.15 -34.82 9.47
CA GLU A 64 -12.89 -35.23 8.10
C GLU A 64 -14.06 -36.05 7.47
N SER A 65 -14.87 -36.71 8.27
CA SER A 65 -16.00 -37.51 7.81
C SER A 65 -17.27 -36.69 7.52
N TYR A 66 -17.40 -35.48 8.10
CA TYR A 66 -18.57 -34.61 7.94
C TYR A 66 -18.72 -34.15 6.47
N ARG A 67 -19.95 -34.18 5.96
CA ARG A 67 -20.28 -33.84 4.55
C ARG A 67 -21.20 -32.63 4.41
N GLY A 68 -21.71 -32.09 5.51
CA GLY A 68 -22.53 -30.87 5.51
C GLY A 68 -21.69 -29.59 5.43
N ALA A 69 -22.35 -28.45 5.38
CA ALA A 69 -21.70 -27.16 5.53
C ALA A 69 -21.26 -26.95 7.00
N ALA A 70 -19.96 -26.73 7.22
CA ALA A 70 -19.42 -26.45 8.54
C ALA A 70 -19.47 -24.94 8.90
N TYR A 71 -20.28 -24.17 8.21
CA TYR A 71 -20.50 -22.75 8.35
C TYR A 71 -21.98 -22.42 8.12
N GLU A 72 -22.41 -21.26 8.61
CA GLU A 72 -23.72 -20.68 8.29
C GLU A 72 -23.53 -19.59 7.23
N THR A 73 -24.60 -19.29 6.48
CA THR A 73 -24.58 -18.27 5.44
C THR A 73 -25.55 -17.14 5.72
N TYR A 74 -25.13 -15.92 5.39
CA TYR A 74 -25.93 -14.70 5.52
C TYR A 74 -25.88 -13.90 4.23
N ASP A 75 -26.97 -13.19 3.97
CA ASP A 75 -27.07 -12.25 2.86
C ASP A 75 -26.82 -10.83 3.35
N VAL A 76 -26.23 -10.00 2.51
CA VAL A 76 -25.83 -8.65 2.89
C VAL A 76 -26.20 -7.67 1.76
N VAL A 77 -26.81 -6.55 2.17
CA VAL A 77 -27.06 -5.39 1.29
C VAL A 77 -26.30 -4.19 1.88
N ILE A 78 -25.57 -3.48 1.05
CA ILE A 78 -24.74 -2.35 1.42
C ILE A 78 -25.18 -1.15 0.58
N GLU A 79 -25.57 -0.07 1.26
CA GLU A 79 -26.10 1.13 0.65
C GLU A 79 -25.46 2.38 1.26
N ALA A 80 -25.05 3.29 0.42
CA ALA A 80 -24.56 4.60 0.81
C ALA A 80 -25.01 5.65 -0.22
N ASP A 81 -25.26 6.86 0.25
CA ASP A 81 -25.52 7.98 -0.64
C ASP A 81 -24.32 8.17 -1.58
N ARG A 82 -24.60 8.39 -2.88
CA ARG A 82 -23.59 8.61 -3.90
C ARG A 82 -22.73 7.40 -4.29
N TYR A 83 -23.12 6.20 -3.87
CA TYR A 83 -22.44 4.95 -4.24
C TYR A 83 -23.42 3.93 -4.82
N LEU A 84 -22.94 3.07 -5.72
CA LEU A 84 -23.72 1.96 -6.24
C LEU A 84 -24.03 0.96 -5.11
N PRO A 85 -25.28 0.49 -5.00
CA PRO A 85 -25.63 -0.56 -4.04
C PRO A 85 -24.83 -1.83 -4.29
N PHE A 86 -24.48 -2.51 -3.19
CA PHE A 86 -23.66 -3.71 -3.22
C PHE A 86 -24.40 -4.84 -2.50
N THR A 87 -24.57 -6.00 -3.14
CA THR A 87 -25.24 -7.15 -2.56
C THR A 87 -24.33 -8.35 -2.54
N ILE A 88 -24.19 -8.99 -1.40
CA ILE A 88 -23.46 -10.24 -1.23
C ILE A 88 -24.46 -11.31 -0.75
N LYS A 89 -24.49 -12.43 -1.45
CA LYS A 89 -25.23 -13.62 -1.05
C LYS A 89 -24.30 -14.69 -0.51
N ASN A 90 -24.80 -15.45 0.47
CA ASN A 90 -24.11 -16.61 1.06
C ASN A 90 -22.75 -16.27 1.71
N LEU A 91 -22.62 -15.10 2.37
CA LEU A 91 -21.45 -14.77 3.18
C LEU A 91 -21.31 -15.80 4.32
N GLN A 92 -20.10 -16.35 4.49
CA GLN A 92 -19.88 -17.51 5.35
C GLN A 92 -19.39 -17.12 6.73
N ILE A 93 -20.01 -17.71 7.76
CA ILE A 93 -19.67 -17.51 9.17
C ILE A 93 -19.31 -18.85 9.81
N PHE A 94 -18.12 -18.91 10.41
CA PHE A 94 -17.65 -20.07 11.16
C PHE A 94 -17.68 -19.79 12.67
N ASP A 95 -17.96 -20.82 13.46
CA ASP A 95 -17.92 -20.75 14.90
C ASP A 95 -16.54 -20.32 15.42
N GLN A 96 -16.54 -19.42 16.41
CA GLN A 96 -15.34 -18.88 17.07
C GLN A 96 -14.34 -18.18 16.11
N ARG A 97 -14.83 -17.70 14.97
CA ARG A 97 -13.99 -16.98 14.01
C ARG A 97 -14.60 -15.64 13.65
N THR A 98 -13.73 -14.67 13.44
CA THR A 98 -14.11 -13.35 12.93
C THR A 98 -13.98 -13.34 11.41
N ALA A 99 -15.08 -13.12 10.74
CA ALA A 99 -15.14 -12.87 9.31
C ALA A 99 -14.94 -11.36 9.05
N LEU A 100 -14.08 -11.02 8.10
CA LEU A 100 -13.82 -9.67 7.64
C LEU A 100 -14.34 -9.57 6.19
N GLN A 101 -15.30 -8.68 5.96
CA GLN A 101 -15.80 -8.38 4.63
C GLN A 101 -15.28 -7.02 4.19
N GLU A 102 -14.25 -7.03 3.36
CA GLU A 102 -13.78 -5.83 2.69
C GLU A 102 -14.66 -5.54 1.46
N VAL A 103 -15.05 -4.28 1.28
CA VAL A 103 -15.88 -3.83 0.16
C VAL A 103 -15.29 -2.55 -0.41
N GLN A 104 -15.05 -2.55 -1.71
CA GLN A 104 -14.68 -1.36 -2.47
C GLN A 104 -15.95 -0.76 -3.09
N MET A 105 -16.42 0.35 -2.53
CA MET A 105 -17.59 1.05 -3.06
C MET A 105 -17.26 1.80 -4.34
N ILE A 106 -18.18 1.76 -5.31
CA ILE A 106 -18.08 2.50 -6.57
C ILE A 106 -18.93 3.74 -6.46
N PRO A 107 -18.37 4.96 -6.70
CA PRO A 107 -19.12 6.20 -6.66
C PRO A 107 -20.29 6.25 -7.65
N ASP A 108 -21.46 6.75 -7.23
CA ASP A 108 -22.65 7.02 -8.06
C ASP A 108 -23.35 8.31 -7.63
N ASP A 109 -22.90 9.45 -8.15
CA ASP A 109 -23.52 10.75 -7.85
C ASP A 109 -24.81 11.02 -8.65
N THR A 110 -25.17 10.17 -9.61
CA THR A 110 -26.38 10.40 -10.42
C THR A 110 -27.65 10.20 -9.62
N GLY A 111 -27.58 9.49 -8.49
CA GLY A 111 -28.72 9.13 -7.65
C GLY A 111 -29.79 8.31 -8.40
N SER A 112 -29.51 7.98 -9.67
CA SER A 112 -30.45 7.29 -10.53
C SER A 112 -30.34 5.78 -10.44
N HIS A 113 -29.29 5.25 -9.78
CA HIS A 113 -28.94 3.82 -9.76
C HIS A 113 -29.05 3.18 -11.17
N ALA A 114 -28.72 3.98 -12.20
CA ALA A 114 -28.84 3.54 -13.59
C ALA A 114 -27.84 2.44 -13.94
N ALA A 115 -26.71 2.37 -13.21
CA ALA A 115 -25.81 1.23 -13.27
C ALA A 115 -26.39 0.06 -12.46
N PRO A 116 -26.20 -1.20 -12.91
CA PRO A 116 -26.68 -2.35 -12.17
C PRO A 116 -26.02 -2.40 -10.80
N ALA A 117 -26.84 -2.64 -9.75
CA ALA A 117 -26.33 -2.93 -8.41
C ALA A 117 -25.29 -4.06 -8.49
N GLN A 118 -24.19 -3.91 -7.76
CA GLN A 118 -23.19 -4.95 -7.72
C GLN A 118 -23.72 -6.16 -6.95
N TYR A 119 -23.77 -7.29 -7.60
CA TYR A 119 -24.31 -8.53 -7.02
C TYR A 119 -23.25 -9.63 -7.04
N TYR A 120 -22.95 -10.16 -5.88
CA TYR A 120 -21.99 -11.24 -5.70
C TYR A 120 -22.61 -12.39 -4.94
N ASN A 121 -22.44 -13.60 -5.45
CA ASN A 121 -22.84 -14.83 -4.79
C ASN A 121 -21.58 -15.57 -4.37
N ILE A 122 -21.34 -15.76 -3.06
CA ILE A 122 -20.19 -16.50 -2.55
C ILE A 122 -20.51 -18.01 -2.64
N PRO A 123 -19.82 -18.73 -3.48
CA PRO A 123 -20.01 -20.17 -3.58
C PRO A 123 -19.41 -20.89 -2.36
N PRO A 124 -19.81 -22.16 -2.11
CA PRO A 124 -19.21 -22.98 -1.06
C PRO A 124 -17.69 -23.05 -1.16
N ASN A 125 -17.03 -23.29 -0.02
CA ASN A 125 -15.60 -23.61 -0.02
C ASN A 125 -15.34 -24.81 -0.93
N GLN A 126 -14.29 -24.70 -1.72
CA GLN A 126 -13.86 -25.78 -2.61
C GLN A 126 -12.40 -26.10 -2.31
N GLN A 127 -12.19 -27.20 -1.61
CA GLN A 127 -10.86 -27.74 -1.42
C GLN A 127 -10.25 -28.16 -2.75
N ALA A 128 -8.94 -28.11 -2.84
CA ALA A 128 -8.24 -28.29 -4.09
C ALA A 128 -8.47 -29.70 -4.68
N LEU A 129 -8.92 -29.73 -5.92
CA LEU A 129 -8.95 -30.96 -6.73
C LEU A 129 -7.70 -30.96 -7.61
N PRO A 130 -6.93 -32.06 -7.69
CA PRO A 130 -5.78 -32.08 -8.57
C PRO A 130 -6.20 -31.89 -10.00
N CYS A 131 -5.44 -31.09 -10.73
CA CYS A 131 -5.62 -30.98 -12.17
C CYS A 131 -5.24 -32.31 -12.85
N PRO A 132 -6.15 -33.00 -13.53
CA PRO A 132 -5.79 -34.20 -14.27
C PRO A 132 -4.98 -33.92 -15.54
N CYS A 133 -4.76 -32.66 -15.92
CA CYS A 133 -4.43 -32.30 -17.28
C CYS A 133 -3.06 -31.67 -17.52
N TYR A 134 -2.29 -31.29 -16.51
CA TYR A 134 -1.02 -30.55 -16.71
C TYR A 134 0.13 -31.08 -15.89
N SER A 135 0.46 -32.36 -16.08
CA SER A 135 1.70 -32.97 -15.60
C SER A 135 2.91 -32.64 -16.51
N THR A 136 2.86 -31.56 -17.25
CA THR A 136 4.05 -31.08 -17.95
C THR A 136 4.77 -30.10 -17.05
N ALA A 137 5.98 -30.48 -16.62
CA ALA A 137 6.91 -29.57 -15.97
C ALA A 137 6.91 -28.20 -16.67
N PRO A 138 6.96 -27.08 -15.92
CA PRO A 138 7.08 -25.77 -16.53
C PRO A 138 8.27 -25.78 -17.51
N PRO A 139 8.16 -25.11 -18.67
CA PRO A 139 9.32 -24.96 -19.53
C PRO A 139 10.47 -24.37 -18.72
N GLU A 140 11.67 -24.87 -18.91
CA GLU A 140 12.88 -24.45 -18.16
C GLU A 140 13.30 -22.99 -18.45
N SER A 141 12.49 -22.23 -19.16
CA SER A 141 12.75 -20.82 -19.44
C SER A 141 12.59 -19.99 -18.17
N ARG A 142 13.70 -19.75 -17.48
CA ARG A 142 13.81 -18.73 -16.43
C ARG A 142 13.69 -17.36 -17.08
N ILE A 143 12.54 -16.73 -16.96
CA ILE A 143 12.33 -15.38 -17.50
C ILE A 143 12.70 -14.33 -16.45
N LEU A 144 12.41 -14.57 -15.20
CA LEU A 144 12.87 -13.71 -14.11
C LEU A 144 14.20 -14.20 -13.52
N VAL A 145 15.18 -13.31 -13.44
CA VAL A 145 16.54 -13.64 -12.95
C VAL A 145 16.51 -14.11 -11.49
N GLN A 146 15.56 -13.59 -10.69
CA GLN A 146 15.37 -13.99 -9.30
C GLN A 146 13.89 -13.86 -8.90
N PRO A 147 13.38 -14.69 -7.98
CA PRO A 147 12.02 -14.57 -7.48
C PRO A 147 11.82 -13.24 -6.75
N ILE A 148 10.82 -12.47 -7.19
CA ILE A 148 10.37 -11.22 -6.58
C ILE A 148 8.92 -11.46 -6.14
N ILE A 149 8.57 -11.02 -4.93
CA ILE A 149 7.18 -11.03 -4.49
C ILE A 149 6.46 -9.89 -5.21
N PRO A 150 5.44 -10.16 -6.04
CA PRO A 150 4.73 -9.11 -6.74
C PRO A 150 3.84 -8.32 -5.77
N THR A 151 3.65 -7.04 -6.03
CA THR A 151 2.68 -6.22 -5.30
C THR A 151 1.26 -6.66 -5.63
N ASN A 152 0.99 -6.87 -6.92
CA ASN A 152 -0.31 -7.28 -7.44
C ASN A 152 -0.20 -8.57 -8.25
N ILE A 153 -1.33 -9.25 -8.42
CA ILE A 153 -1.48 -10.43 -9.28
C ILE A 153 -2.80 -10.32 -10.05
N THR A 154 -2.76 -10.58 -11.36
CA THR A 154 -3.97 -10.60 -12.19
C THR A 154 -4.53 -12.02 -12.29
N VAL A 155 -5.76 -12.17 -11.85
CA VAL A 155 -6.50 -13.44 -11.78
C VAL A 155 -7.53 -13.48 -12.92
N HIS A 156 -7.49 -14.52 -13.73
CA HIS A 156 -8.48 -14.78 -14.75
C HIS A 156 -9.66 -15.58 -14.20
N LEU A 157 -10.88 -15.02 -14.24
CA LEU A 157 -12.06 -15.63 -13.63
C LEU A 157 -12.72 -16.67 -14.57
N GLY A 158 -11.93 -17.62 -15.03
CA GLY A 158 -12.43 -18.65 -15.93
C GLY A 158 -11.36 -19.66 -16.39
N ARG A 159 -11.73 -20.43 -17.41
CA ARG A 159 -10.75 -21.30 -18.08
C ARG A 159 -9.76 -20.44 -18.87
N PRO A 160 -8.48 -20.80 -18.96
CA PRO A 160 -7.47 -19.98 -19.67
C PRO A 160 -7.86 -19.61 -21.10
N THR A 161 -8.60 -20.50 -21.78
CA THR A 161 -9.04 -20.31 -23.18
C THR A 161 -10.31 -19.47 -23.33
N ASN A 162 -10.95 -19.06 -22.24
CA ASN A 162 -12.16 -18.24 -22.29
C ASN A 162 -11.80 -16.74 -22.33
N ALA A 163 -11.58 -16.20 -23.53
CA ALA A 163 -11.19 -14.81 -23.72
C ALA A 163 -12.25 -13.77 -23.25
N SER A 164 -13.50 -14.21 -22.97
CA SER A 164 -14.56 -13.32 -22.45
C SER A 164 -14.65 -13.32 -20.93
N ALA A 165 -13.87 -14.14 -20.23
CA ALA A 165 -13.84 -14.12 -18.78
C ALA A 165 -13.07 -12.90 -18.27
N GLU A 166 -13.56 -12.34 -17.16
CA GLU A 166 -12.99 -11.16 -16.51
C GLU A 166 -11.57 -11.46 -16.00
N ASN A 167 -10.68 -10.49 -16.12
CA ASN A 167 -9.41 -10.44 -15.40
C ASN A 167 -9.54 -9.45 -14.23
N VAL A 168 -9.17 -9.88 -13.04
CA VAL A 168 -9.21 -9.05 -11.83
C VAL A 168 -7.81 -8.94 -11.27
N THR A 169 -7.32 -7.72 -11.09
CA THR A 169 -6.05 -7.46 -10.43
C THR A 169 -6.28 -7.16 -8.96
N VAL A 170 -5.58 -7.88 -8.10
CA VAL A 170 -5.66 -7.73 -6.64
C VAL A 170 -4.26 -7.72 -6.04
N SER A 171 -4.11 -7.20 -4.82
CA SER A 171 -2.82 -7.32 -4.14
C SER A 171 -2.46 -8.81 -3.96
N PHE A 172 -1.18 -9.14 -4.07
CA PHE A 172 -0.73 -10.53 -3.90
C PHE A 172 -1.13 -11.09 -2.54
N ARG A 173 -1.10 -10.28 -1.49
CA ARG A 173 -1.53 -10.69 -0.16
C ARG A 173 -3.02 -10.97 -0.11
N ASP A 174 -3.85 -10.10 -0.68
CA ASP A 174 -5.31 -10.28 -0.67
C ASP A 174 -5.71 -11.47 -1.54
N TYR A 175 -4.97 -11.73 -2.63
CA TYR A 175 -5.11 -12.97 -3.40
C TYR A 175 -4.90 -14.21 -2.52
N ILE A 176 -3.79 -14.28 -1.77
CA ILE A 176 -3.50 -15.44 -0.90
C ILE A 176 -4.52 -15.56 0.24
N LYS A 177 -4.94 -14.44 0.86
CA LYS A 177 -6.01 -14.45 1.88
C LYS A 177 -7.32 -15.01 1.33
N ASN A 178 -7.67 -14.60 0.13
CA ASN A 178 -8.88 -15.06 -0.56
C ASN A 178 -8.81 -16.55 -0.88
N VAL A 179 -7.73 -17.01 -1.51
CA VAL A 179 -7.52 -18.45 -1.81
C VAL A 179 -7.57 -19.28 -0.54
N ALA A 180 -6.86 -18.89 0.52
CA ALA A 180 -6.87 -19.62 1.78
C ALA A 180 -8.27 -19.67 2.41
N SER A 181 -9.01 -18.54 2.41
CA SER A 181 -10.39 -18.49 2.90
C SER A 181 -11.38 -19.27 2.02
N SER A 182 -11.03 -19.54 0.77
CA SER A 182 -11.86 -20.30 -0.18
C SER A 182 -11.62 -21.81 -0.16
N GLU A 183 -10.39 -22.23 0.16
CA GLU A 183 -9.97 -23.64 0.06
C GLU A 183 -9.89 -24.36 1.40
N ILE A 184 -9.51 -23.67 2.49
CA ILE A 184 -9.31 -24.30 3.80
C ILE A 184 -10.20 -23.66 4.86
N TYR A 185 -10.55 -24.42 5.90
CA TYR A 185 -11.40 -23.91 6.95
C TYR A 185 -10.59 -23.10 7.97
N PRO A 186 -11.05 -21.89 8.36
CA PRO A 186 -10.32 -21.04 9.30
C PRO A 186 -10.22 -21.63 10.71
N THR A 187 -11.02 -22.65 11.00
CA THR A 187 -11.05 -23.38 12.27
C THR A 187 -9.92 -24.40 12.42
N TRP A 188 -9.20 -24.75 11.34
CA TRP A 188 -8.11 -25.71 11.40
C TRP A 188 -6.96 -25.26 12.30
N PRO A 189 -6.17 -26.19 12.86
CA PRO A 189 -4.98 -25.86 13.66
C PRO A 189 -4.03 -24.93 12.90
N GLU A 190 -3.42 -23.99 13.60
CA GLU A 190 -2.56 -22.96 12.96
C GLU A 190 -1.43 -23.57 12.13
N ASN A 191 -0.79 -24.65 12.60
CA ASN A 191 0.27 -25.31 11.83
C ASN A 191 -0.26 -25.91 10.52
N ALA A 192 -1.49 -26.38 10.49
CA ALA A 192 -2.15 -26.84 9.25
C ALA A 192 -2.43 -25.67 8.30
N LEU A 193 -3.01 -24.57 8.83
CA LEU A 193 -3.24 -23.36 8.05
C LEU A 193 -1.95 -22.84 7.42
N ARG A 194 -0.88 -22.69 8.21
CA ARG A 194 0.44 -22.22 7.73
C ARG A 194 1.02 -23.13 6.65
N ALA A 195 0.96 -24.46 6.82
CA ALA A 195 1.47 -25.41 5.82
C ALA A 195 0.76 -25.30 4.48
N ASN A 196 -0.59 -25.17 4.50
CA ASN A 196 -1.39 -24.96 3.30
C ASN A 196 -1.08 -23.61 2.64
N ILE A 197 -1.01 -22.53 3.44
CA ILE A 197 -0.72 -21.18 2.93
C ILE A 197 0.66 -21.11 2.29
N TYR A 198 1.69 -21.76 2.84
CA TYR A 198 3.01 -21.87 2.19
C TYR A 198 2.93 -22.55 0.81
N CYS A 199 2.09 -23.57 0.67
CA CYS A 199 1.87 -24.19 -0.64
C CYS A 199 1.19 -23.24 -1.61
N GLN A 200 0.14 -22.53 -1.15
CA GLN A 200 -0.59 -21.56 -1.96
C GLN A 200 0.31 -20.40 -2.42
N ILE A 201 1.14 -19.85 -1.54
CA ILE A 201 2.14 -18.84 -1.88
C ILE A 201 3.13 -19.37 -2.91
N SER A 202 3.67 -20.58 -2.68
CA SER A 202 4.71 -21.16 -3.52
C SER A 202 4.21 -21.47 -4.92
N LEU A 203 2.98 -21.98 -5.05
CA LEU A 203 2.36 -22.25 -6.34
C LEU A 203 2.10 -20.95 -7.10
N ALA A 204 1.52 -19.94 -6.46
CA ALA A 204 1.25 -18.65 -7.09
C ALA A 204 2.55 -17.96 -7.53
N LEU A 205 3.58 -17.95 -6.70
CA LEU A 205 4.89 -17.39 -7.05
C LEU A 205 5.59 -18.17 -8.16
N ASN A 206 5.41 -19.49 -8.23
CA ASN A 206 5.93 -20.30 -9.33
C ASN A 206 5.28 -19.89 -10.66
N ARG A 207 3.96 -19.68 -10.69
CA ARG A 207 3.24 -19.18 -11.87
C ARG A 207 3.73 -17.82 -12.34
N VAL A 208 3.96 -16.90 -11.39
CA VAL A 208 4.52 -15.57 -11.68
C VAL A 208 5.96 -15.67 -12.16
N TYR A 209 6.81 -16.40 -11.45
CA TYR A 209 8.23 -16.54 -11.76
C TYR A 209 8.52 -17.17 -13.10
N THR A 210 7.76 -18.20 -13.47
CA THR A 210 7.89 -18.92 -14.75
C THR A 210 7.16 -18.23 -15.90
N GLU A 211 6.47 -17.10 -15.62
CA GLU A 211 5.58 -16.44 -16.58
C GLU A 211 4.66 -17.44 -17.30
N TRP A 212 4.11 -18.38 -16.53
CA TRP A 212 3.39 -19.54 -17.07
C TRP A 212 2.33 -19.17 -18.10
N TYR A 213 1.46 -18.20 -17.81
CA TYR A 213 0.43 -17.73 -18.73
C TYR A 213 0.94 -16.65 -19.70
N PRO A 214 1.69 -15.62 -19.25
CA PRO A 214 2.23 -14.61 -20.16
C PRO A 214 3.11 -15.18 -21.27
N SER A 215 3.95 -16.17 -20.99
CA SER A 215 4.78 -16.84 -22.00
C SER A 215 3.95 -17.59 -23.08
N ARG A 216 2.66 -17.81 -22.85
CA ARG A 216 1.69 -18.42 -23.75
C ARG A 216 0.76 -17.40 -24.42
N GLY A 217 1.04 -16.09 -24.26
CA GLY A 217 0.28 -15.01 -24.88
C GLY A 217 -0.96 -14.57 -24.09
N TYR A 218 -1.11 -14.97 -22.83
CA TYR A 218 -2.19 -14.52 -21.96
C TYR A 218 -1.79 -13.27 -21.18
N ASN A 219 -2.76 -12.41 -20.83
CA ASN A 219 -2.57 -11.15 -20.08
C ASN A 219 -2.92 -11.29 -18.59
N PHE A 220 -2.73 -12.46 -18.00
CA PHE A 220 -2.95 -12.74 -16.58
C PHE A 220 -1.86 -13.70 -16.06
N GLN A 221 -1.70 -13.76 -14.73
CA GLN A 221 -0.69 -14.61 -14.09
C GLN A 221 -1.25 -15.93 -13.58
N ILE A 222 -2.55 -15.99 -13.24
CA ILE A 222 -3.15 -17.15 -12.60
C ILE A 222 -4.66 -17.21 -12.89
N THR A 223 -5.27 -18.39 -12.78
CA THR A 223 -6.73 -18.55 -12.89
C THR A 223 -7.39 -18.72 -11.53
N ASN A 224 -8.71 -18.56 -11.48
CA ASN A 224 -9.52 -18.73 -10.26
C ASN A 224 -10.02 -20.17 -10.03
N SER A 225 -9.47 -21.16 -10.71
CA SER A 225 -10.00 -22.54 -10.69
C SER A 225 -8.98 -23.55 -10.22
N THR A 226 -9.34 -24.40 -9.26
CA THR A 226 -8.54 -25.54 -8.81
C THR A 226 -8.27 -26.57 -9.91
N GLN A 227 -8.98 -26.48 -11.04
CA GLN A 227 -8.70 -27.31 -12.21
C GLN A 227 -7.37 -26.92 -12.88
N TYR A 228 -6.95 -25.67 -12.75
CA TYR A 228 -5.74 -25.12 -13.37
C TYR A 228 -4.74 -24.60 -12.35
N ASP A 229 -5.22 -23.91 -11.32
CA ASP A 229 -4.39 -23.27 -10.30
C ASP A 229 -5.04 -23.33 -8.91
N GLN A 230 -5.71 -22.26 -8.48
CA GLN A 230 -6.20 -22.08 -7.11
C GLN A 230 -7.61 -21.51 -7.09
N TYR A 231 -8.37 -21.78 -6.02
CA TYR A 231 -9.76 -21.34 -5.93
C TYR A 231 -9.84 -19.92 -5.38
N PHE A 232 -9.83 -18.94 -6.25
CA PHE A 232 -10.08 -17.54 -5.95
C PHE A 232 -11.56 -17.20 -6.18
N VAL A 233 -12.22 -16.52 -5.24
CA VAL A 233 -13.61 -16.09 -5.32
C VAL A 233 -13.69 -14.58 -5.12
N LYS A 234 -14.01 -13.83 -6.18
CA LYS A 234 -14.13 -12.36 -6.12
C LYS A 234 -15.08 -11.94 -5.00
N ASN A 235 -14.64 -10.98 -4.16
CA ASN A 235 -15.39 -10.40 -3.03
C ASN A 235 -15.79 -11.40 -1.92
N ARG A 236 -15.08 -12.53 -1.79
CA ARG A 236 -15.25 -13.42 -0.66
C ARG A 236 -14.80 -12.77 0.66
N ASN A 237 -15.53 -13.00 1.74
CA ASN A 237 -15.10 -12.64 3.10
C ASN A 237 -13.83 -13.42 3.50
N ILE A 238 -12.93 -12.71 4.17
CA ILE A 238 -11.67 -13.25 4.70
C ILE A 238 -11.84 -13.52 6.19
N PHE A 239 -11.04 -14.42 6.76
CA PHE A 239 -11.04 -14.68 8.19
C PHE A 239 -9.82 -14.04 8.85
N GLU A 240 -10.03 -13.41 10.03
CA GLU A 240 -9.00 -12.64 10.74
C GLU A 240 -7.71 -13.45 10.97
N ASN A 241 -7.82 -14.69 11.44
CA ASN A 241 -6.65 -15.55 11.69
C ASN A 241 -5.91 -15.93 10.40
N ILE A 242 -6.63 -16.17 9.30
CA ILE A 242 -6.03 -16.38 7.97
C ILE A 242 -5.34 -15.10 7.51
N SER A 243 -5.99 -13.95 7.64
CA SER A 243 -5.42 -12.65 7.29
C SER A 243 -4.13 -12.39 8.05
N ARG A 244 -4.11 -12.62 9.36
CA ARG A 244 -2.91 -12.49 10.22
C ARG A 244 -1.79 -13.39 9.74
N ILE A 245 -2.07 -14.67 9.52
CA ILE A 245 -1.06 -15.63 9.06
C ILE A 245 -0.47 -15.20 7.72
N VAL A 246 -1.30 -14.82 6.76
CA VAL A 246 -0.81 -14.38 5.43
C VAL A 246 0.06 -13.12 5.57
N ASP A 247 -0.35 -12.12 6.36
CA ASP A 247 0.43 -10.91 6.57
C ASP A 247 1.80 -11.19 7.21
N GLU A 248 1.92 -12.26 8.01
CA GLU A 248 3.18 -12.69 8.59
C GLU A 248 4.10 -13.41 7.58
N ILE A 249 3.52 -14.18 6.61
CA ILE A 249 4.31 -15.13 5.81
C ILE A 249 4.20 -14.94 4.29
N PHE A 250 3.52 -13.93 3.77
CA PHE A 250 3.25 -13.77 2.33
C PHE A 250 4.51 -13.74 1.44
N ASN A 251 5.66 -13.37 1.99
CA ASN A 251 6.96 -13.36 1.31
C ASN A 251 7.84 -14.58 1.65
N VAL A 252 7.24 -15.61 2.28
CA VAL A 252 7.93 -16.87 2.60
C VAL A 252 7.38 -17.98 1.73
N PHE A 253 8.23 -18.64 0.98
CA PHE A 253 7.85 -19.70 0.07
C PHE A 253 8.77 -20.92 0.15
N ILE A 254 8.31 -22.03 -0.38
CA ILE A 254 9.03 -23.30 -0.39
C ILE A 254 10.08 -23.27 -1.49
N ARG A 255 11.31 -23.66 -1.16
CA ARG A 255 12.40 -23.96 -2.10
C ARG A 255 12.90 -25.38 -1.91
N LYS A 256 13.53 -25.93 -2.94
CA LYS A 256 14.36 -27.15 -2.83
C LYS A 256 15.84 -26.82 -2.81
N THR A 257 16.60 -27.59 -2.08
CA THR A 257 18.06 -27.45 -2.03
C THR A 257 18.67 -27.45 -3.44
N GLY A 258 19.53 -26.48 -3.72
CA GLY A 258 20.16 -26.29 -5.02
C GLY A 258 19.30 -25.65 -6.11
N ARG A 259 18.08 -25.17 -5.78
CA ARG A 259 17.20 -24.46 -6.68
C ARG A 259 16.79 -23.10 -6.11
N GLU A 260 16.69 -22.11 -6.97
CA GLU A 260 16.32 -20.74 -6.56
C GLU A 260 14.83 -20.43 -6.79
N GLU A 261 14.20 -21.14 -7.70
CA GLU A 261 12.81 -20.96 -8.05
C GLU A 261 11.86 -21.32 -6.90
N PRO A 262 10.71 -20.63 -6.78
CA PRO A 262 9.60 -21.07 -5.93
C PRO A 262 9.18 -22.48 -6.33
N PHE A 263 9.10 -23.37 -5.35
CA PHE A 263 8.70 -24.75 -5.61
C PHE A 263 7.25 -24.81 -6.10
N TYR A 264 7.00 -25.55 -7.17
CA TYR A 264 5.65 -25.83 -7.62
C TYR A 264 4.99 -26.82 -6.66
N ALA A 265 4.37 -26.29 -5.62
CA ALA A 265 3.81 -27.04 -4.51
C ALA A 265 2.40 -27.52 -4.84
N GLU A 266 2.26 -28.63 -5.57
CA GLU A 266 0.97 -29.26 -5.84
C GLU A 266 0.32 -29.72 -4.54
N TYR A 267 -1.00 -29.59 -4.46
CA TYR A 267 -1.79 -30.07 -3.32
C TYR A 267 -3.22 -30.47 -3.75
N CYS A 268 -3.88 -31.24 -2.93
CA CYS A 268 -5.27 -31.67 -3.12
C CYS A 268 -6.02 -31.73 -1.79
N ASP A 269 -7.34 -31.94 -1.84
CA ASP A 269 -8.17 -32.07 -0.66
C ASP A 269 -7.74 -33.27 0.25
N GLY A 270 -7.22 -34.34 -0.35
CA GLY A 270 -6.86 -35.58 0.35
C GLY A 270 -8.04 -36.48 0.72
N ARG A 271 -9.27 -36.10 0.36
CA ARG A 271 -10.52 -36.81 0.66
C ARG A 271 -11.18 -37.40 -0.59
N GLN A 272 -11.48 -36.56 -1.56
CA GLN A 272 -12.05 -36.97 -2.84
C GLN A 272 -10.97 -37.55 -3.75
N VAL A 273 -9.76 -37.09 -3.57
CA VAL A 273 -8.58 -37.50 -4.32
C VAL A 273 -7.61 -38.26 -3.42
N THR A 274 -7.65 -39.57 -3.47
CA THR A 274 -6.78 -40.43 -2.67
C THR A 274 -5.33 -40.48 -3.20
N ASN A 275 -5.13 -40.33 -4.50
CA ASN A 275 -3.81 -40.28 -5.16
C ASN A 275 -3.41 -38.82 -5.46
N CYS A 276 -2.97 -38.11 -4.44
CA CYS A 276 -2.49 -36.75 -4.53
C CYS A 276 -0.97 -36.76 -4.75
N PRO A 277 -0.45 -36.08 -5.78
CA PRO A 277 0.99 -36.02 -6.01
C PRO A 277 1.72 -35.10 -5.04
N GLY A 278 0.99 -34.33 -4.21
CA GLY A 278 1.52 -33.37 -3.27
C GLY A 278 0.89 -33.42 -1.89
N LEU A 279 0.77 -32.24 -1.27
CA LEU A 279 0.20 -32.10 0.07
C LEU A 279 -1.29 -32.42 0.07
N LYS A 280 -1.74 -33.17 1.06
CA LYS A 280 -3.14 -33.42 1.34
C LYS A 280 -3.66 -32.41 2.36
N GLN A 281 -4.58 -31.53 1.97
CA GLN A 281 -5.07 -30.45 2.83
C GLN A 281 -5.60 -31.00 4.17
N TRP A 282 -6.49 -31.97 4.16
CA TRP A 282 -6.97 -32.65 5.39
C TRP A 282 -5.87 -33.40 6.15
N GLY A 283 -4.93 -34.00 5.44
CA GLY A 283 -3.78 -34.65 6.08
C GLY A 283 -2.92 -33.69 6.90
N THR A 284 -2.90 -32.39 6.57
CA THR A 284 -2.19 -31.38 7.38
C THR A 284 -2.84 -31.20 8.76
N VAL A 285 -4.17 -31.33 8.85
CA VAL A 285 -4.90 -31.24 10.14
C VAL A 285 -4.47 -32.38 11.06
N THR A 286 -4.44 -33.60 10.52
CA THR A 286 -3.98 -34.78 11.27
C THR A 286 -2.55 -34.62 11.76
N LEU A 287 -1.64 -34.17 10.91
CA LEU A 287 -0.22 -33.99 11.27
C LEU A 287 -0.04 -32.82 12.27
N ALA A 288 -0.77 -31.74 12.11
CA ALA A 288 -0.73 -30.62 13.06
C ALA A 288 -1.24 -31.02 14.45
N ASN A 289 -2.29 -31.82 14.52
CA ASN A 289 -2.80 -32.38 15.79
C ASN A 289 -1.80 -33.37 16.46
N GLN A 290 -0.88 -33.92 15.68
CA GLN A 290 0.26 -34.70 16.21
C GLN A 290 1.42 -33.80 16.66
N GLY A 291 1.27 -32.49 16.60
CA GLY A 291 2.28 -31.52 17.03
C GLY A 291 3.38 -31.19 16.01
N LEU A 292 3.23 -31.59 14.73
CA LEU A 292 4.20 -31.27 13.71
C LEU A 292 4.14 -29.78 13.37
N THR A 293 5.32 -29.18 13.21
CA THR A 293 5.47 -27.80 12.71
C THR A 293 5.14 -27.72 11.22
N PRO A 294 4.82 -26.53 10.67
CA PRO A 294 4.50 -26.38 9.25
C PRO A 294 5.59 -26.95 8.33
N LEU A 295 6.88 -26.71 8.62
CA LEU A 295 7.98 -27.25 7.83
C LEU A 295 8.07 -28.77 7.91
N GLN A 296 7.82 -29.37 9.07
CA GLN A 296 7.76 -30.84 9.20
C GLN A 296 6.61 -31.44 8.40
N ILE A 297 5.45 -30.77 8.40
CA ILE A 297 4.29 -31.14 7.57
C ILE A 297 4.67 -31.11 6.08
N LEU A 298 5.28 -30.01 5.61
CA LEU A 298 5.72 -29.86 4.24
C LEU A 298 6.73 -30.95 3.83
N ARG A 299 7.70 -31.24 4.70
CA ARG A 299 8.71 -32.28 4.45
C ARG A 299 8.12 -33.69 4.37
N ARG A 300 7.01 -33.93 5.08
CA ARG A 300 6.30 -35.22 5.00
C ARG A 300 5.76 -35.51 3.60
N TYR A 301 5.38 -34.45 2.85
CA TYR A 301 4.81 -34.58 1.51
C TYR A 301 5.82 -34.36 0.38
N TYR A 302 6.76 -33.42 0.55
CA TYR A 302 7.67 -32.99 -0.51
C TYR A 302 9.13 -33.44 -0.33
N GLY A 303 9.43 -34.15 0.78
CA GLY A 303 10.75 -34.65 1.11
C GLY A 303 11.60 -33.67 1.94
N ASN A 304 12.71 -34.18 2.49
CA ASN A 304 13.56 -33.42 3.40
C ASN A 304 14.36 -32.28 2.75
N GLU A 305 14.43 -32.27 1.44
CA GLU A 305 15.15 -31.25 0.66
C GLU A 305 14.44 -29.90 0.60
N VAL A 306 13.15 -29.85 1.02
CA VAL A 306 12.42 -28.59 1.04
C VAL A 306 12.72 -27.79 2.29
N TYR A 307 12.79 -26.46 2.10
CA TYR A 307 12.94 -25.47 3.15
C TYR A 307 12.12 -24.22 2.85
N LEU A 308 11.86 -23.43 3.88
CA LEU A 308 11.17 -22.15 3.76
C LEU A 308 12.21 -21.05 3.53
N TYR A 309 12.03 -20.30 2.44
CA TYR A 309 12.87 -19.16 2.08
C TYR A 309 12.07 -17.88 2.23
N GLU A 310 12.58 -16.92 2.99
CA GLU A 310 12.01 -15.59 3.11
C GLU A 310 12.69 -14.65 2.14
N SER A 311 11.89 -14.00 1.26
CA SER A 311 12.38 -13.01 0.32
C SER A 311 12.26 -11.60 0.92
N ASP A 312 13.34 -10.83 0.83
CA ASP A 312 13.37 -9.40 1.09
C ASP A 312 13.00 -8.56 -0.14
N ARG A 313 12.85 -9.20 -1.30
CA ARG A 313 12.55 -8.56 -2.57
C ARG A 313 11.04 -8.53 -2.81
N ILE A 314 10.44 -7.40 -2.50
CA ILE A 314 9.02 -7.14 -2.73
C ILE A 314 8.93 -5.98 -3.71
N GLN A 315 8.20 -6.16 -4.81
CA GLN A 315 8.00 -5.14 -5.83
C GLN A 315 7.37 -3.89 -5.20
N ASP A 316 7.78 -2.70 -5.64
CA ASP A 316 7.25 -1.37 -5.25
C ASP A 316 7.37 -1.03 -3.76
N ILE A 317 7.98 -1.86 -2.93
CA ILE A 317 8.26 -1.56 -1.53
C ILE A 317 9.71 -1.10 -1.38
N GLN A 318 9.88 0.18 -1.04
CA GLN A 318 11.20 0.82 -0.93
C GLN A 318 12.02 0.33 0.27
N GLN A 319 11.36 -0.18 1.30
CA GLN A 319 12.03 -0.62 2.51
C GLN A 319 11.39 -1.88 3.09
N SER A 320 12.21 -2.92 3.16
CA SER A 320 11.84 -4.19 3.77
C SER A 320 11.69 -4.08 5.28
N TYR A 321 10.91 -4.99 5.86
CA TYR A 321 10.79 -5.11 7.30
C TYR A 321 12.17 -5.35 7.96
N PRO A 322 12.52 -4.62 9.05
CA PRO A 322 13.87 -4.65 9.65
C PRO A 322 14.23 -5.95 10.38
N GLY A 323 13.36 -6.96 10.35
CA GLY A 323 13.60 -8.27 10.97
C GLY A 323 13.26 -8.35 12.46
N THR A 324 13.12 -7.21 13.15
CA THR A 324 12.73 -7.13 14.56
C THR A 324 11.51 -6.25 14.74
N PRO A 325 10.51 -6.67 15.57
CA PRO A 325 9.32 -5.84 15.80
C PRO A 325 9.67 -4.53 16.51
N LEU A 326 9.10 -3.41 15.99
CA LEU A 326 9.19 -2.11 16.64
C LEU A 326 8.06 -1.98 17.68
N ARG A 327 8.41 -1.52 18.88
CA ARG A 327 7.50 -1.40 20.02
C ARG A 327 7.99 -0.32 20.97
N LEU A 328 7.21 -0.01 21.98
CA LEU A 328 7.58 0.96 23.02
C LEU A 328 9.03 0.75 23.48
N GLY A 329 9.85 1.81 23.37
CA GLY A 329 11.28 1.80 23.66
C GLY A 329 12.20 1.48 22.47
N SER A 330 11.67 1.06 21.32
CA SER A 330 12.47 0.93 20.08
C SER A 330 12.90 2.31 19.59
N SER A 331 14.06 2.39 18.93
CA SER A 331 14.56 3.67 18.38
C SER A 331 15.34 3.44 17.09
N GLY A 332 15.45 4.49 16.29
CA GLY A 332 16.26 4.51 15.06
C GLY A 332 15.47 4.85 13.81
N TYR A 333 16.13 4.67 12.66
CA TYR A 333 15.59 5.06 11.35
C TYR A 333 14.26 4.37 11.01
N ASP A 334 14.12 3.08 11.30
CA ASP A 334 12.88 2.34 11.01
C ASP A 334 11.67 2.89 11.79
N VAL A 335 11.91 3.39 13.01
CA VAL A 335 10.85 4.08 13.78
C VAL A 335 10.48 5.39 13.11
N THR A 336 11.46 6.16 12.63
CA THR A 336 11.22 7.41 11.88
C THR A 336 10.38 7.14 10.62
N VAL A 337 10.67 6.06 9.91
CA VAL A 337 9.89 5.64 8.72
C VAL A 337 8.42 5.42 9.07
N ILE A 338 8.15 4.63 10.11
CA ILE A 338 6.77 4.34 10.55
C ILE A 338 6.06 5.60 11.04
N GLN A 339 6.73 6.46 11.79
CA GLN A 339 6.17 7.73 12.26
C GLN A 339 5.75 8.63 11.08
N ASN A 340 6.59 8.76 10.06
CA ASN A 340 6.28 9.54 8.85
C ASN A 340 5.14 8.92 8.06
N GLN A 341 5.15 7.60 7.83
CA GLN A 341 4.11 6.92 7.09
C GLN A 341 2.75 7.03 7.79
N LEU A 342 2.69 6.83 9.12
CA LEU A 342 1.46 6.98 9.90
C LEU A 342 0.96 8.43 9.89
N ASN A 343 1.85 9.41 10.01
CA ASN A 343 1.48 10.82 9.92
C ASN A 343 0.94 11.20 8.52
N ARG A 344 1.39 10.54 7.45
CA ARG A 344 0.80 10.73 6.12
C ARG A 344 -0.57 10.06 6.02
N ILE A 345 -0.69 8.81 6.48
CA ILE A 345 -1.93 8.03 6.44
C ILE A 345 -3.05 8.71 7.23
N ARG A 346 -2.74 9.30 8.41
CA ARG A 346 -3.72 9.96 9.26
C ARG A 346 -4.51 11.09 8.57
N ARG A 347 -3.98 11.69 7.52
CA ARG A 347 -4.70 12.72 6.76
C ARG A 347 -5.97 12.15 6.12
N ASN A 348 -5.94 10.89 5.70
CA ASN A 348 -7.05 10.15 5.13
C ASN A 348 -7.84 9.35 6.19
N TYR A 349 -7.19 9.06 7.33
CA TYR A 349 -7.74 8.31 8.48
C TYR A 349 -7.58 9.12 9.77
N PRO A 350 -8.45 10.12 10.02
CA PRO A 350 -8.32 11.05 11.16
C PRO A 350 -8.36 10.42 12.55
N SER A 351 -8.85 9.19 12.68
CA SER A 351 -8.82 8.41 13.92
C SER A 351 -7.39 8.09 14.40
N ILE A 352 -6.41 8.11 13.49
CA ILE A 352 -5.00 7.90 13.82
C ILE A 352 -4.44 9.21 14.41
N PRO A 353 -4.02 9.22 15.69
CA PRO A 353 -3.49 10.42 16.32
C PRO A 353 -2.17 10.86 15.66
N VAL A 354 -1.91 12.17 15.72
CA VAL A 354 -0.65 12.73 15.25
C VAL A 354 0.52 12.25 16.10
N ILE A 355 1.63 11.89 15.45
CA ILE A 355 2.90 11.61 16.11
C ILE A 355 3.75 12.87 16.02
N ASN A 356 3.99 13.52 17.15
CA ASN A 356 4.81 14.71 17.25
C ASN A 356 5.58 14.70 18.58
N PRO A 357 6.91 14.81 18.57
CA PRO A 357 7.77 14.91 17.38
C PRO A 357 7.95 13.57 16.62
N VAL A 358 8.35 13.66 15.34
CA VAL A 358 8.91 12.53 14.58
C VAL A 358 10.39 12.49 14.92
N ASP A 359 10.75 11.71 15.91
CA ASP A 359 12.08 11.73 16.56
C ASP A 359 12.84 10.39 16.46
N GLY A 360 12.21 9.42 15.80
CA GLY A 360 12.77 8.07 15.73
C GLY A 360 12.75 7.33 17.06
N GLN A 361 11.96 7.80 18.05
CA GLN A 361 11.74 7.10 19.31
C GLN A 361 10.32 6.53 19.33
N PHE A 362 10.19 5.24 19.51
CA PHE A 362 8.88 4.60 19.63
C PHE A 362 8.32 4.88 21.04
N GLY A 363 7.79 6.07 21.22
CA GLY A 363 7.14 6.52 22.45
C GLY A 363 5.66 6.13 22.50
N SER A 364 4.97 6.59 23.55
CA SER A 364 3.52 6.34 23.75
C SER A 364 2.65 6.94 22.62
N SER A 365 3.05 8.07 22.04
CA SER A 365 2.34 8.67 20.90
C SER A 365 2.44 7.77 19.65
N THR A 366 3.60 7.19 19.39
CA THR A 366 3.80 6.24 18.29
C THR A 366 3.00 4.96 18.54
N GLU A 367 3.03 4.40 19.76
CA GLU A 367 2.22 3.24 20.12
C GLU A 367 0.71 3.49 19.93
N ALA A 368 0.22 4.65 20.38
CA ALA A 368 -1.19 5.02 20.20
C ALA A 368 -1.59 5.12 18.72
N ALA A 369 -0.73 5.70 17.88
CA ALA A 369 -0.96 5.79 16.44
C ALA A 369 -0.95 4.40 15.78
N VAL A 370 -0.04 3.50 16.19
CA VAL A 370 0.01 2.12 15.70
C VAL A 370 -1.26 1.36 16.08
N ARG A 371 -1.73 1.45 17.34
CA ARG A 371 -2.99 0.82 17.77
C ARG A 371 -4.20 1.34 17.01
N ALA A 372 -4.27 2.66 16.79
CA ALA A 372 -5.34 3.28 16.00
C ALA A 372 -5.30 2.80 14.54
N PHE A 373 -4.11 2.72 13.93
CA PHE A 373 -3.93 2.15 12.60
C PHE A 373 -4.37 0.68 12.55
N GLN A 374 -3.92 -0.13 13.50
CA GLN A 374 -4.32 -1.54 13.59
C GLN A 374 -5.85 -1.68 13.70
N LYS A 375 -6.50 -0.81 14.49
CA LYS A 375 -7.96 -0.77 14.59
C LYS A 375 -8.62 -0.41 13.25
N ALA A 376 -8.17 0.66 12.59
CA ALA A 376 -8.72 1.14 11.32
C ALA A 376 -8.65 0.09 10.20
N PHE A 377 -7.67 -0.82 10.28
CA PHE A 377 -7.44 -1.88 9.29
C PHE A 377 -7.72 -3.30 9.81
N ASN A 378 -8.52 -3.42 10.88
CA ASN A 378 -8.98 -4.69 11.46
C ASN A 378 -7.83 -5.68 11.76
N MET A 379 -6.71 -5.16 12.27
CA MET A 379 -5.56 -5.93 12.72
C MET A 379 -5.58 -6.13 14.24
N THR A 380 -4.79 -7.07 14.75
CA THR A 380 -4.56 -7.21 16.20
C THR A 380 -4.01 -5.91 16.78
N GLN A 381 -4.71 -5.32 17.75
CA GLN A 381 -4.41 -4.01 18.32
C GLN A 381 -3.38 -4.11 19.46
N ASP A 382 -2.21 -4.69 19.19
CA ASP A 382 -1.15 -4.89 20.18
C ASP A 382 -0.20 -3.69 20.31
N GLY A 383 -0.30 -2.70 19.42
CA GLY A 383 0.59 -1.53 19.39
C GLY A 383 2.01 -1.86 18.93
N ILE A 384 2.23 -3.04 18.35
CA ILE A 384 3.53 -3.50 17.88
C ILE A 384 3.57 -3.46 16.37
N VAL A 385 4.64 -2.90 15.80
CA VAL A 385 4.89 -2.97 14.37
C VAL A 385 5.71 -4.23 14.09
N GLY A 386 5.01 -5.36 14.07
CA GLY A 386 5.52 -6.60 13.52
C GLY A 386 5.49 -6.59 11.99
N LYS A 387 5.91 -7.69 11.36
CA LYS A 387 6.01 -7.81 9.91
C LYS A 387 4.69 -7.48 9.19
N GLY A 388 3.58 -8.04 9.66
CA GLY A 388 2.25 -7.78 9.08
C GLY A 388 1.85 -6.31 9.16
N THR A 389 2.05 -5.67 10.32
CA THR A 389 1.76 -4.25 10.53
C THR A 389 2.67 -3.36 9.67
N TRP A 390 3.97 -3.66 9.58
CA TRP A 390 4.93 -2.94 8.73
C TRP A 390 4.47 -2.87 7.28
N TYR A 391 4.20 -4.03 6.68
CA TYR A 391 3.80 -4.08 5.28
C TYR A 391 2.39 -3.55 5.02
N LYS A 392 1.47 -3.64 5.99
CA LYS A 392 0.15 -3.00 5.86
C LYS A 392 0.29 -1.48 5.89
N ILE A 393 1.12 -0.91 6.78
CA ILE A 393 1.42 0.52 6.82
C ILE A 393 2.03 0.96 5.48
N SER A 394 3.04 0.25 4.98
CA SER A 394 3.68 0.56 3.69
C SER A 394 2.69 0.51 2.53
N TYR A 395 1.83 -0.50 2.48
CA TYR A 395 0.80 -0.63 1.43
C TYR A 395 -0.20 0.53 1.46
N ILE A 396 -0.75 0.86 2.63
CA ILE A 396 -1.69 1.98 2.78
C ILE A 396 -0.99 3.33 2.51
N TYR A 397 0.27 3.49 2.93
CA TYR A 397 1.06 4.68 2.62
C TYR A 397 1.19 4.91 1.11
N VAL A 398 1.49 3.85 0.34
CA VAL A 398 1.55 3.93 -1.13
C VAL A 398 0.18 4.31 -1.70
N ALA A 399 -0.91 3.70 -1.23
CA ALA A 399 -2.26 4.02 -1.70
C ALA A 399 -2.64 5.49 -1.45
N VAL A 400 -2.47 5.99 -0.20
CA VAL A 400 -2.78 7.40 0.12
C VAL A 400 -1.81 8.38 -0.55
N LYS A 401 -0.59 7.94 -0.88
CA LYS A 401 0.38 8.76 -1.62
C LYS A 401 -0.03 8.90 -3.08
N LYS A 402 -0.43 7.82 -3.75
CA LYS A 402 -1.01 7.86 -5.10
C LYS A 402 -2.19 8.84 -5.18
N LEU A 403 -3.07 8.83 -4.19
CA LEU A 403 -4.19 9.77 -4.09
C LEU A 403 -3.73 11.25 -4.04
N ALA A 404 -2.67 11.54 -3.31
CA ALA A 404 -2.11 12.89 -3.24
C ALA A 404 -1.39 13.29 -4.54
N GLU A 405 -0.73 12.32 -5.19
CA GLU A 405 -0.03 12.54 -6.46
C GLU A 405 -1.02 12.86 -7.60
N LEU A 406 -2.22 12.29 -7.57
CA LEU A 406 -3.27 12.60 -8.55
C LEU A 406 -3.73 14.06 -8.54
N GLY A 407 -3.70 14.71 -7.38
CA GLY A 407 -3.98 16.14 -7.28
C GLY A 407 -2.79 17.01 -7.70
N SER A 408 -1.64 16.42 -7.99
CA SER A 408 -0.38 17.13 -8.19
C SER A 408 0.39 16.76 -9.46
N GLU A 409 0.08 15.63 -10.12
CA GLU A 409 0.73 15.25 -11.38
C GLU A 409 0.03 15.89 -12.57
N GLY A 410 0.65 16.82 -13.19
CA GLY A 410 0.27 17.26 -14.53
C GLY A 410 0.59 18.70 -14.77
N GLU A 411 0.77 19.00 -16.04
CA GLU A 411 0.45 20.30 -16.60
C GLU A 411 -0.84 20.76 -15.91
N ASP A 412 -1.00 22.03 -15.55
CA ASP A 412 -2.26 22.62 -15.08
C ASP A 412 -3.35 22.38 -16.15
N ILE A 413 -3.87 21.15 -16.19
CA ILE A 413 -5.07 20.82 -16.91
C ILE A 413 -6.19 21.23 -15.98
N ASP A 414 -6.66 22.46 -16.17
CA ASP A 414 -7.90 22.91 -15.55
C ASP A 414 -9.00 21.94 -15.99
N VAL A 415 -9.41 21.07 -15.06
CA VAL A 415 -10.47 20.08 -15.31
C VAL A 415 -11.80 20.78 -15.08
N PRO A 416 -12.46 21.25 -16.14
CA PRO A 416 -13.68 22.03 -15.99
C PRO A 416 -14.83 21.16 -15.51
N ASP A 417 -15.68 21.70 -14.65
CA ASP A 417 -16.92 21.03 -14.21
C ASP A 417 -17.92 20.82 -15.35
N SER A 418 -17.83 21.63 -16.40
CA SER A 418 -18.72 21.56 -17.55
C SER A 418 -18.13 20.73 -18.69
N PRO A 419 -18.92 19.91 -19.38
CA PRO A 419 -18.46 19.14 -20.53
C PRO A 419 -17.94 20.05 -21.64
N PRO A 420 -17.03 19.53 -22.50
CA PRO A 420 -16.63 20.23 -23.72
C PRO A 420 -17.84 20.58 -24.58
N SER A 421 -17.76 21.66 -25.33
CA SER A 421 -18.86 22.14 -26.20
C SER A 421 -19.25 21.15 -27.32
N SER A 422 -18.40 20.11 -27.54
CA SER A 422 -18.63 19.03 -28.52
C SER A 422 -18.36 17.68 -27.87
N VAL A 423 -19.06 16.65 -28.31
CA VAL A 423 -18.83 15.26 -27.99
C VAL A 423 -17.45 14.85 -28.50
N LEU A 424 -16.64 14.19 -27.67
CA LEU A 424 -15.28 13.73 -28.02
C LEU A 424 -15.27 12.23 -28.37
N ARG A 425 -14.57 11.89 -29.47
CA ARG A 425 -14.49 10.52 -30.01
C ARG A 425 -13.19 10.31 -30.77
N GLU A 426 -12.94 9.08 -31.20
CA GLU A 426 -11.77 8.72 -31.98
C GLU A 426 -11.59 9.62 -33.21
N GLY A 427 -10.37 10.14 -33.35
CA GLY A 427 -10.00 11.10 -34.40
C GLY A 427 -9.99 12.56 -33.92
N ASP A 428 -10.62 12.90 -32.81
CA ASP A 428 -10.59 14.26 -32.25
C ASP A 428 -9.22 14.57 -31.62
N THR A 429 -8.90 15.88 -31.56
CA THR A 429 -7.65 16.38 -31.00
C THR A 429 -7.86 17.67 -30.20
N GLY A 430 -6.92 18.01 -29.33
CA GLY A 430 -6.89 19.28 -28.60
C GLY A 430 -7.06 19.15 -27.09
N ASP A 431 -7.27 20.30 -26.43
CA ASP A 431 -7.24 20.38 -24.96
C ASP A 431 -8.38 19.59 -24.28
N GLY A 432 -9.57 19.53 -24.88
CA GLY A 432 -10.65 18.70 -24.37
C GLY A 432 -10.29 17.20 -24.34
N VAL A 433 -9.53 16.73 -25.34
CA VAL A 433 -9.03 15.36 -25.38
C VAL A 433 -7.96 15.14 -24.29
N LYS A 434 -7.04 16.10 -24.10
CA LYS A 434 -6.04 16.03 -23.01
C LYS A 434 -6.70 15.93 -21.64
N VAL A 435 -7.76 16.70 -21.40
CA VAL A 435 -8.52 16.62 -20.13
C VAL A 435 -9.10 15.23 -19.93
N VAL A 436 -9.77 14.64 -20.95
CA VAL A 436 -10.29 13.27 -20.88
C VAL A 436 -9.19 12.27 -20.61
N GLN A 437 -8.08 12.35 -21.32
CA GLN A 437 -6.92 11.47 -21.14
C GLN A 437 -6.31 11.61 -19.74
N TYR A 438 -6.15 12.83 -19.26
CA TYR A 438 -5.64 13.11 -17.93
C TYR A 438 -6.55 12.53 -16.83
N VAL A 439 -7.85 12.76 -16.94
CA VAL A 439 -8.84 12.23 -16.00
C VAL A 439 -8.85 10.69 -16.03
N LEU A 440 -8.87 10.08 -17.22
CA LEU A 440 -8.81 8.62 -17.35
C LEU A 440 -7.51 8.03 -16.78
N LYS A 441 -6.37 8.65 -17.06
CA LYS A 441 -5.08 8.25 -16.50
C LYS A 441 -5.09 8.33 -14.98
N SER A 442 -5.65 9.40 -14.42
CA SER A 442 -5.79 9.58 -12.98
C SER A 442 -6.69 8.50 -12.37
N VAL A 443 -7.83 8.22 -12.99
CA VAL A 443 -8.78 7.19 -12.55
C VAL A 443 -8.18 5.78 -12.67
N ALA A 444 -7.43 5.50 -13.73
CA ALA A 444 -6.74 4.22 -13.96
C ALA A 444 -5.75 3.84 -12.85
N GLN A 445 -5.25 4.82 -12.09
CA GLN A 445 -4.41 4.54 -10.90
C GLN A 445 -5.15 3.78 -9.79
N PHE A 446 -6.49 3.83 -9.78
CA PHE A 446 -7.35 3.25 -8.73
C PHE A 446 -8.29 2.17 -9.24
N TYR A 447 -8.45 2.05 -10.54
CA TYR A 447 -9.34 1.10 -11.19
C TYR A 447 -8.56 0.34 -12.26
N ASP A 448 -8.01 -0.81 -11.88
CA ASP A 448 -7.12 -1.62 -12.71
C ASP A 448 -7.78 -2.12 -14.02
N GLU A 449 -9.11 -2.11 -14.07
CA GLU A 449 -9.89 -2.45 -15.28
C GLU A 449 -9.80 -1.37 -16.37
N ILE A 450 -9.37 -0.15 -16.01
CA ILE A 450 -9.21 0.96 -16.94
C ILE A 450 -7.74 1.03 -17.36
N PRO A 451 -7.41 0.76 -18.63
CA PRO A 451 -6.03 0.81 -19.11
C PRO A 451 -5.42 2.20 -18.96
N ASP A 452 -4.17 2.25 -18.48
CA ASP A 452 -3.37 3.47 -18.49
C ASP A 452 -3.09 3.96 -19.91
N LEU A 453 -3.02 5.28 -20.11
CA LEU A 453 -2.85 5.90 -21.43
C LEU A 453 -1.97 7.15 -21.37
N ALA A 454 -1.40 7.50 -22.52
CA ALA A 454 -0.65 8.74 -22.68
C ALA A 454 -1.61 9.96 -22.78
N VAL A 455 -1.19 11.08 -22.19
CA VAL A 455 -1.90 12.38 -22.31
C VAL A 455 -1.24 13.16 -23.45
N ASP A 456 -1.62 12.87 -24.69
CA ASP A 456 -1.03 13.46 -25.91
C ASP A 456 -1.97 14.43 -26.65
N GLY A 457 -3.23 14.49 -26.22
CA GLY A 457 -4.28 15.31 -26.84
C GLY A 457 -4.78 14.76 -28.17
N ILE A 458 -4.54 13.47 -28.46
CA ILE A 458 -5.04 12.78 -29.66
C ILE A 458 -5.97 11.65 -29.21
N PHE A 459 -7.26 11.73 -29.53
CA PHE A 459 -8.21 10.68 -29.23
C PHE A 459 -8.00 9.49 -30.17
N GLY A 460 -7.01 8.66 -29.87
CA GLY A 460 -6.65 7.49 -30.66
C GLY A 460 -7.35 6.21 -30.14
N PRO A 461 -6.98 5.04 -30.72
CA PRO A 461 -7.51 3.73 -30.29
C PRO A 461 -7.26 3.42 -28.82
N GLY A 462 -6.13 3.87 -28.26
CA GLY A 462 -5.81 3.72 -26.83
C GLY A 462 -6.80 4.48 -25.96
N THR A 463 -7.08 5.74 -26.28
CA THR A 463 -8.10 6.55 -25.59
C THR A 463 -9.49 5.93 -25.72
N THR A 464 -9.85 5.46 -26.92
CA THR A 464 -11.13 4.75 -27.16
C THR A 464 -11.25 3.50 -26.26
N THR A 465 -10.17 2.74 -26.10
CA THR A 465 -10.15 1.54 -25.27
C THR A 465 -10.34 1.89 -23.79
N SER A 466 -9.63 2.89 -23.28
CA SER A 466 -9.78 3.34 -21.89
C SER A 466 -11.15 3.93 -21.60
N VAL A 467 -11.73 4.71 -22.54
CA VAL A 467 -13.12 5.22 -22.43
C VAL A 467 -14.12 4.07 -22.37
N LYS A 468 -14.02 3.08 -23.25
CA LYS A 468 -14.91 1.90 -23.22
C LYS A 468 -14.77 1.11 -21.94
N ALA A 469 -13.56 0.90 -21.44
CA ALA A 469 -13.33 0.23 -20.19
C ALA A 469 -13.95 1.01 -19.00
N PHE A 470 -13.78 2.33 -18.98
CA PHE A 470 -14.43 3.20 -18.00
C PHE A 470 -15.96 3.12 -18.08
N GLN A 471 -16.52 3.24 -19.28
CA GLN A 471 -17.96 3.14 -19.50
C GLN A 471 -18.51 1.78 -19.05
N GLN A 472 -17.84 0.69 -19.40
CA GLN A 472 -18.23 -0.65 -18.99
C GLN A 472 -18.20 -0.80 -17.47
N TYR A 473 -17.11 -0.33 -16.85
CA TYR A 473 -16.92 -0.45 -15.40
C TYR A 473 -17.99 0.31 -14.61
N PHE A 474 -18.34 1.51 -15.08
CA PHE A 474 -19.34 2.37 -14.43
C PHE A 474 -20.76 2.24 -15.00
N GLY A 475 -21.05 1.19 -15.80
CA GLY A 475 -22.39 0.88 -16.28
C GLY A 475 -22.95 1.85 -17.31
N LEU A 476 -22.10 2.60 -18.03
CA LEU A 476 -22.49 3.52 -19.09
C LEU A 476 -22.58 2.79 -20.45
N PRO A 477 -23.26 3.38 -21.46
CA PRO A 477 -23.21 2.89 -22.83
C PRO A 477 -21.75 2.77 -23.31
N THR A 478 -21.30 1.56 -23.67
CA THR A 478 -19.90 1.26 -24.01
C THR A 478 -19.62 1.56 -25.49
N ASP A 479 -19.80 2.80 -25.89
CA ASP A 479 -19.63 3.27 -27.27
C ASP A 479 -18.24 3.86 -27.56
N GLY A 480 -17.45 4.15 -26.52
CA GLY A 480 -16.14 4.79 -26.62
C GLY A 480 -16.22 6.29 -26.92
N ILE A 481 -17.37 6.91 -26.69
CA ILE A 481 -17.64 8.32 -26.95
C ILE A 481 -17.80 9.06 -25.63
N VAL A 482 -17.12 10.19 -25.48
CA VAL A 482 -17.27 11.05 -24.31
C VAL A 482 -18.32 12.11 -24.59
N GLY A 483 -19.57 11.74 -24.40
CA GLY A 483 -20.71 12.66 -24.33
C GLY A 483 -20.89 13.21 -22.92
N GLN A 484 -21.99 13.97 -22.70
CA GLN A 484 -22.25 14.61 -21.41
C GLN A 484 -22.32 13.64 -20.25
N GLU A 485 -22.95 12.48 -20.43
CA GLU A 485 -23.10 11.46 -19.39
C GLU A 485 -21.74 10.87 -18.99
N THR A 486 -20.95 10.45 -19.99
CA THR A 486 -19.60 9.93 -19.77
C THR A 486 -18.70 10.99 -19.13
N TRP A 487 -18.78 12.25 -19.59
CA TRP A 487 -18.04 13.36 -19.01
C TRP A 487 -18.38 13.58 -17.53
N ASN A 488 -19.66 13.71 -17.20
CA ASN A 488 -20.11 13.93 -15.84
C ASN A 488 -19.59 12.82 -14.90
N LYS A 489 -19.67 11.56 -15.37
CA LYS A 489 -19.17 10.42 -14.61
C LYS A 489 -17.64 10.44 -14.45
N LEU A 490 -16.92 10.80 -15.51
CA LEU A 490 -15.45 10.95 -15.43
C LEU A 490 -15.04 12.00 -14.40
N ILE A 491 -15.65 13.19 -14.43
CA ILE A 491 -15.35 14.27 -13.49
C ILE A 491 -15.74 13.90 -12.06
N GLN A 492 -16.87 13.24 -11.91
CA GLN A 492 -17.31 12.73 -10.61
C GLN A 492 -16.28 11.77 -10.00
N VAL A 493 -15.92 10.71 -10.73
CA VAL A 493 -14.97 9.71 -10.26
C VAL A 493 -13.59 10.34 -10.00
N TYR A 494 -13.18 11.27 -10.87
CA TYR A 494 -11.94 12.01 -10.65
C TYR A 494 -11.93 12.79 -9.33
N LYS A 495 -13.02 13.53 -9.01
CA LYS A 495 -13.15 14.26 -7.74
C LYS A 495 -13.17 13.36 -6.52
N GLU A 496 -13.74 12.17 -6.63
CA GLU A 496 -13.76 11.18 -5.54
C GLU A 496 -12.36 10.62 -5.26
N VAL A 497 -11.55 10.39 -6.29
CA VAL A 497 -10.19 9.84 -6.15
C VAL A 497 -9.10 10.93 -6.02
N SER A 498 -9.43 12.20 -6.25
CA SER A 498 -8.53 13.35 -6.15
C SER A 498 -9.05 14.40 -5.15
N PRO A 499 -9.16 14.08 -3.85
CA PRO A 499 -9.65 15.05 -2.88
C PRO A 499 -8.62 16.18 -2.67
N GLU A 500 -9.09 17.42 -2.69
CA GLU A 500 -8.32 18.54 -2.16
C GLU A 500 -8.03 18.31 -0.68
N VAL A 501 -6.77 18.08 -0.31
CA VAL A 501 -6.36 17.93 1.09
C VAL A 501 -5.97 19.31 1.62
N PRO A 502 -6.75 19.93 2.53
CA PRO A 502 -6.34 21.18 3.15
C PRO A 502 -5.11 20.94 4.04
N ASP A 503 -4.01 21.61 3.76
CA ASP A 503 -2.81 21.57 4.61
C ASP A 503 -2.98 22.56 5.77
N VAL A 504 -3.26 22.05 6.96
CA VAL A 504 -3.65 22.90 8.11
C VAL A 504 -2.46 23.48 8.89
N ASN A 505 -1.19 23.05 8.65
CA ASN A 505 -0.04 23.52 9.45
C ASN A 505 1.36 23.43 8.80
N CYS A 506 1.46 23.41 7.49
CA CYS A 506 2.77 23.37 6.85
C CYS A 506 3.22 24.77 6.40
N PRO A 507 4.48 25.20 6.71
CA PRO A 507 5.02 26.47 6.24
C PRO A 507 5.38 26.49 4.75
N CYS A 508 5.17 25.40 4.01
CA CYS A 508 5.38 25.35 2.59
C CYS A 508 4.33 26.19 1.85
N LYS A 509 4.78 27.00 0.89
CA LYS A 509 3.87 27.82 0.10
C LYS A 509 3.06 26.98 -0.88
N THR A 510 1.90 27.48 -1.27
CA THR A 510 1.12 26.89 -2.36
C THR A 510 1.91 26.91 -3.66
N TYR A 511 1.64 25.93 -4.53
CA TYR A 511 2.26 25.85 -5.85
C TYR A 511 2.00 27.14 -6.65
N PRO A 512 3.04 27.73 -7.31
CA PRO A 512 2.93 29.04 -7.95
C PRO A 512 2.14 29.07 -9.26
N GLY A 513 1.54 27.96 -9.69
CA GLY A 513 0.72 27.88 -10.92
C GLY A 513 1.55 27.76 -12.22
N THR A 514 2.86 27.85 -12.15
CA THR A 514 3.76 27.70 -13.33
C THR A 514 4.93 26.78 -13.00
N PRO A 515 5.24 25.78 -13.85
CA PRO A 515 6.37 24.89 -13.63
C PRO A 515 7.71 25.66 -13.61
N LEU A 516 8.55 25.33 -12.62
CA LEU A 516 9.90 25.87 -12.52
C LEU A 516 10.89 24.91 -13.20
N ARG A 517 11.71 25.45 -14.09
CA ARG A 517 12.66 24.69 -14.90
C ARG A 517 13.91 25.50 -15.19
N LEU A 518 14.89 24.89 -15.83
CA LEU A 518 16.13 25.57 -16.22
C LEU A 518 15.82 26.92 -16.84
N GLY A 519 16.43 27.99 -16.29
CA GLY A 519 16.20 29.37 -16.69
C GLY A 519 15.10 30.11 -15.91
N SER A 520 14.25 29.47 -15.14
CA SER A 520 13.27 30.12 -14.25
C SER A 520 13.98 30.98 -13.20
N ARG A 521 13.34 32.09 -12.79
CA ARG A 521 13.91 33.02 -11.80
C ARG A 521 12.82 33.52 -10.85
N GLY A 522 13.23 33.95 -9.65
CA GLY A 522 12.37 34.60 -8.67
C GLY A 522 12.21 33.84 -7.36
N THR A 523 11.30 34.35 -6.51
CA THR A 523 11.12 33.85 -5.13
C THR A 523 10.68 32.39 -5.07
N ASN A 524 9.86 31.91 -6.02
CA ASN A 524 9.44 30.51 -6.07
C ASN A 524 10.62 29.56 -6.32
N VAL A 525 11.63 30.00 -7.08
CA VAL A 525 12.87 29.24 -7.25
C VAL A 525 13.67 29.22 -5.96
N SER A 526 13.77 30.36 -5.27
CA SER A 526 14.42 30.42 -3.95
C SER A 526 13.74 29.50 -2.94
N ASP A 527 12.42 29.42 -2.95
CA ASP A 527 11.65 28.52 -2.08
C ASP A 527 12.02 27.06 -2.35
N VAL A 528 12.02 26.63 -3.63
CA VAL A 528 12.43 25.25 -4.01
C VAL A 528 13.86 24.96 -3.58
N GLN A 529 14.78 25.86 -3.83
CA GLN A 529 16.19 25.72 -3.42
C GLN A 529 16.31 25.58 -1.90
N PHE A 530 15.55 26.39 -1.15
CA PHE A 530 15.49 26.32 0.30
C PHE A 530 14.91 24.99 0.78
N TYR A 531 13.76 24.55 0.24
CA TYR A 531 13.12 23.30 0.63
C TYR A 531 14.01 22.08 0.32
N LEU A 532 14.62 22.02 -0.87
CA LEU A 532 15.54 20.95 -1.23
C LEU A 532 16.78 20.93 -0.32
N ASN A 533 17.31 22.07 0.05
CA ASN A 533 18.41 22.15 1.00
C ASN A 533 17.99 21.62 2.37
N ALA A 534 16.79 21.97 2.83
CA ALA A 534 16.26 21.48 4.11
C ALA A 534 16.07 19.95 4.07
N ILE A 535 15.45 19.41 3.02
CA ILE A 535 15.28 17.96 2.84
C ILE A 535 16.65 17.27 2.73
N GLY A 536 17.61 17.90 2.04
CA GLY A 536 18.97 17.43 1.93
C GLY A 536 19.74 17.37 3.28
N THR A 537 19.20 17.90 4.39
CA THR A 537 19.80 17.69 5.72
C THR A 537 19.64 16.26 6.21
N VAL A 538 18.52 15.64 5.87
CA VAL A 538 18.20 14.23 6.20
C VAL A 538 18.50 13.29 5.05
N ASN A 539 18.56 13.79 3.81
CA ASN A 539 18.88 13.02 2.62
C ASN A 539 20.10 13.60 1.89
N ILE A 540 21.28 13.11 2.27
CA ILE A 540 22.59 13.62 1.80
C ILE A 540 22.85 13.44 0.30
N LEU A 541 22.04 12.67 -0.42
CA LEU A 541 22.16 12.47 -1.85
C LEU A 541 21.67 13.69 -2.64
N ILE A 542 20.82 14.55 -2.05
CA ILE A 542 20.35 15.78 -2.69
C ILE A 542 21.50 16.80 -2.67
N PRO A 543 22.00 17.25 -3.85
CA PRO A 543 23.06 18.25 -3.92
C PRO A 543 22.63 19.55 -3.24
N ARG A 544 23.57 20.16 -2.56
CA ARG A 544 23.33 21.45 -1.92
C ARG A 544 23.28 22.57 -2.95
N LEU A 545 22.31 23.46 -2.80
CA LEU A 545 22.05 24.58 -3.68
C LEU A 545 22.40 25.92 -3.01
N THR A 546 22.87 26.86 -3.80
CA THR A 546 22.82 28.27 -3.43
C THR A 546 21.38 28.75 -3.58
N VAL A 547 20.82 29.40 -2.55
CA VAL A 547 19.47 29.97 -2.60
C VAL A 547 19.56 31.36 -3.22
N ASP A 548 19.68 31.41 -4.55
CA ASP A 548 19.87 32.65 -5.33
C ASP A 548 18.66 33.02 -6.19
N GLY A 549 17.62 32.18 -6.19
CA GLY A 549 16.43 32.39 -7.00
C GLY A 549 16.66 32.18 -8.50
N ILE A 550 17.73 31.49 -8.90
CA ILE A 550 18.04 31.18 -10.28
C ILE A 550 17.99 29.66 -10.45
N PHE A 551 17.08 29.17 -11.27
CA PHE A 551 16.99 27.75 -11.60
C PHE A 551 18.08 27.41 -12.61
N GLY A 552 19.30 27.20 -12.11
CA GLY A 552 20.45 26.80 -12.90
C GLY A 552 20.55 25.28 -13.03
N THR A 553 21.62 24.81 -13.69
CA THR A 553 21.93 23.38 -13.87
C THR A 553 22.06 22.64 -12.54
N GLY A 554 22.63 23.26 -11.51
CA GLY A 554 22.71 22.68 -10.16
C GLY A 554 21.34 22.48 -9.51
N THR A 555 20.43 23.45 -9.69
CA THR A 555 19.03 23.30 -9.21
C THR A 555 18.32 22.19 -9.96
N GLN A 556 18.48 22.12 -11.29
CA GLN A 556 17.91 21.04 -12.11
C GLN A 556 18.42 19.66 -11.66
N GLU A 557 19.73 19.53 -11.43
CA GLU A 557 20.33 18.27 -10.95
C GLU A 557 19.78 17.87 -9.57
N ALA A 558 19.66 18.80 -8.65
CA ALA A 558 19.07 18.54 -7.33
C ALA A 558 17.62 18.10 -7.43
N VAL A 559 16.83 18.72 -8.31
CA VAL A 559 15.44 18.31 -8.60
C VAL A 559 15.39 16.91 -9.18
N MET A 560 16.24 16.57 -10.17
CA MET A 560 16.30 15.22 -10.75
C MET A 560 16.70 14.16 -9.71
N VAL A 561 17.65 14.49 -8.82
CA VAL A 561 18.01 13.60 -7.71
C VAL A 561 16.84 13.43 -6.74
N PHE A 562 16.15 14.53 -6.39
CA PHE A 562 14.95 14.49 -5.57
C PHE A 562 13.87 13.62 -6.21
N GLN A 563 13.54 13.86 -7.47
CA GLN A 563 12.55 13.08 -8.23
C GLN A 563 12.90 11.59 -8.24
N ARG A 564 14.16 11.22 -8.48
CA ARG A 564 14.62 9.83 -8.42
C ARG A 564 14.42 9.21 -7.03
N LEU A 565 14.76 9.94 -5.96
CA LEU A 565 14.68 9.46 -4.58
C LEU A 565 13.25 9.25 -4.12
N PHE A 566 12.32 10.05 -4.64
CA PHE A 566 10.92 10.02 -4.24
C PHE A 566 9.99 9.44 -5.32
N GLY A 567 10.56 8.73 -6.31
CA GLY A 567 9.79 7.95 -7.30
C GLY A 567 9.02 8.80 -8.32
N LEU A 568 9.45 10.05 -8.54
CA LEU A 568 8.86 10.96 -9.53
C LEU A 568 9.54 10.84 -10.89
N THR A 569 8.89 11.35 -11.94
CA THR A 569 9.50 11.49 -13.28
C THR A 569 10.75 12.37 -13.20
N GLN A 570 11.91 11.86 -13.65
CA GLN A 570 13.19 12.53 -13.54
C GLN A 570 13.39 13.50 -14.71
N ASP A 571 12.55 14.51 -14.83
CA ASP A 571 12.61 15.53 -15.90
C ASP A 571 13.35 16.81 -15.50
N GLY A 572 13.65 16.95 -14.22
CA GLY A 572 14.31 18.14 -13.67
C GLY A 572 13.40 19.37 -13.67
N ILE A 573 12.07 19.17 -13.71
CA ILE A 573 11.08 20.24 -13.71
C ILE A 573 10.31 20.17 -12.40
N VAL A 574 10.13 21.30 -11.74
CA VAL A 574 9.26 21.40 -10.56
C VAL A 574 7.87 21.80 -11.02
N GLY A 575 7.11 20.80 -11.45
CA GLY A 575 5.67 20.90 -11.67
C GLY A 575 4.89 20.71 -10.35
N PRO A 576 3.54 20.67 -10.42
CA PRO A 576 2.70 20.49 -9.23
C PRO A 576 3.08 19.25 -8.40
N ALA A 577 3.33 18.10 -9.03
CA ALA A 577 3.73 16.87 -8.36
C ALA A 577 5.04 16.99 -7.60
N THR A 578 6.06 17.50 -8.29
CA THR A 578 7.38 17.70 -7.68
C THR A 578 7.30 18.73 -6.56
N TRP A 579 6.51 19.82 -6.75
CA TRP A 579 6.27 20.80 -5.69
C TRP A 579 5.57 20.21 -4.47
N ALA A 580 4.48 19.48 -4.68
CA ALA A 580 3.72 18.83 -3.60
C ALA A 580 4.60 17.82 -2.83
N SER A 581 5.38 17.00 -3.54
CA SER A 581 6.33 16.08 -2.92
C SER A 581 7.45 16.81 -2.16
N ILE A 582 7.99 17.90 -2.72
CA ILE A 582 8.96 18.74 -2.00
C ILE A 582 8.33 19.31 -0.73
N CYS A 583 7.10 19.83 -0.82
CA CYS A 583 6.38 20.34 0.35
C CYS A 583 6.08 19.23 1.36
N GLU A 584 5.64 18.07 0.93
CA GLU A 584 5.41 16.91 1.81
C GLU A 584 6.68 16.52 2.56
N GLN A 585 7.80 16.38 1.87
CA GLN A 585 9.07 16.03 2.49
C GLN A 585 9.59 17.14 3.40
N PHE A 586 9.44 18.39 3.00
CA PHE A 586 9.84 19.55 3.81
C PHE A 586 8.98 19.66 5.09
N CYS A 587 7.66 19.46 4.97
CA CYS A 587 6.75 19.48 6.12
C CYS A 587 6.88 18.27 7.03
N GLY A 588 7.34 17.13 6.47
CA GLY A 588 7.69 15.92 7.20
C GLY A 588 9.05 15.99 7.90
N LEU A 589 9.84 17.05 7.67
CA LEU A 589 11.09 17.21 8.42
C LEU A 589 10.78 17.36 9.91
N PRO A 590 11.59 16.75 10.79
CA PRO A 590 11.41 16.91 12.23
C PRO A 590 11.39 18.40 12.56
N VAL A 591 10.39 18.83 13.32
CA VAL A 591 10.35 20.18 13.87
C VAL A 591 11.69 20.42 14.54
N LYS A 592 12.40 21.46 14.08
CA LYS A 592 13.69 21.85 14.62
C LYS A 592 13.61 21.88 16.15
N PRO A 593 14.31 20.98 16.86
CA PRO A 593 14.27 20.98 18.32
C PRO A 593 14.82 22.33 18.84
N PRO A 594 14.36 22.83 19.96
CA PRO A 594 14.95 24.00 20.55
C PRO A 594 16.45 23.77 20.77
N CYS A 595 17.26 24.79 20.55
CA CYS A 595 18.69 24.65 20.73
C CYS A 595 18.99 24.08 22.14
N PRO A 596 19.71 22.97 22.26
CA PRO A 596 19.96 22.34 23.54
C PRO A 596 20.80 23.28 24.46
N ALA A 597 20.51 23.24 25.74
CA ALA A 597 21.30 23.98 26.72
C ALA A 597 22.78 23.60 26.62
N TYR A 598 23.68 24.54 26.83
CA TYR A 598 25.11 24.25 26.84
C TYR A 598 25.44 23.24 27.93
N PRO A 599 26.01 22.06 27.56
CA PRO A 599 26.19 20.95 28.49
C PRO A 599 27.45 21.08 29.36
N GLY A 600 28.16 22.22 29.28
CA GLY A 600 29.43 22.44 29.97
C GLY A 600 30.63 21.88 29.25
N GLY A 601 31.84 22.29 29.63
CA GLY A 601 33.10 21.80 29.05
C GLY A 601 33.49 22.47 27.72
N THR A 602 34.49 21.93 27.04
CA THR A 602 34.95 22.38 25.74
C THR A 602 35.03 21.21 24.78
N TYR A 603 34.53 21.39 23.54
CA TYR A 603 34.49 20.37 22.53
C TYR A 603 35.46 20.73 21.39
N ARG A 604 36.35 19.83 21.03
CA ARG A 604 37.42 20.02 20.05
C ARG A 604 37.72 18.69 19.37
N GLN A 605 38.59 18.72 18.39
CA GLN A 605 39.02 17.49 17.71
C GLN A 605 39.41 16.40 18.70
N GLY A 606 38.83 15.22 18.52
CA GLY A 606 38.95 14.08 19.43
C GLY A 606 37.86 13.97 20.50
N SER A 607 37.02 14.99 20.71
CA SER A 607 35.85 14.90 21.59
C SER A 607 34.80 13.96 20.98
N THR A 608 34.04 13.23 21.83
CA THR A 608 32.99 12.30 21.39
C THR A 608 31.73 12.46 22.25
N GLY A 609 30.60 11.91 21.75
CA GLY A 609 29.34 11.82 22.51
C GLY A 609 28.23 12.75 22.05
N ASN A 610 27.14 12.83 22.84
CA ASN A 610 25.90 13.52 22.44
C ASN A 610 26.09 15.03 22.23
N ALA A 611 26.95 15.68 23.02
CA ALA A 611 27.24 17.09 22.81
C ALA A 611 27.89 17.37 21.45
N VAL A 612 28.74 16.45 20.98
CA VAL A 612 29.32 16.53 19.63
C VAL A 612 28.27 16.29 18.56
N ARG A 613 27.35 15.35 18.74
CA ARG A 613 26.18 15.16 17.85
C ARG A 613 25.35 16.43 17.74
N ASN A 614 25.08 17.10 18.87
CA ASN A 614 24.35 18.35 18.89
C ASN A 614 25.09 19.46 18.09
N ILE A 615 26.42 19.58 18.28
CA ILE A 615 27.24 20.53 17.51
C ILE A 615 27.15 20.24 16.00
N GLN A 616 27.30 18.99 15.62
CA GLN A 616 27.22 18.56 14.22
C GLN A 616 25.85 18.84 13.61
N SER A 617 24.77 18.51 14.35
CA SER A 617 23.39 18.82 13.93
C SER A 617 23.14 20.32 13.79
N MET A 618 23.58 21.13 14.76
CA MET A 618 23.48 22.59 14.69
C MET A 618 24.23 23.14 13.48
N LEU A 619 25.47 22.70 13.24
CA LEU A 619 26.25 23.11 12.07
C LEU A 619 25.54 22.79 10.76
N ASN A 620 24.93 21.61 10.64
CA ASN A 620 24.20 21.20 9.46
C ASN A 620 22.97 22.09 9.20
N ILE A 621 22.25 22.48 10.24
CA ILE A 621 21.11 23.39 10.12
C ILE A 621 21.59 24.82 9.82
N ILE A 622 22.61 25.31 10.52
CA ILE A 622 23.22 26.62 10.27
C ILE A 622 23.74 26.72 8.83
N SER A 623 24.24 25.61 8.32
CA SER A 623 24.72 25.54 6.95
C SER A 623 23.62 25.79 5.89
N LEU A 624 22.33 25.67 6.24
CA LEU A 624 21.24 25.99 5.31
C LEU A 624 21.20 27.48 4.94
N GLY A 625 21.36 28.34 5.93
CA GLY A 625 21.43 29.80 5.73
C GLY A 625 22.84 30.31 5.38
N TYR A 626 23.89 29.54 5.69
CA TYR A 626 25.30 29.95 5.52
C TYR A 626 26.08 28.88 4.71
N PRO A 627 25.98 28.90 3.38
CA PRO A 627 26.53 27.88 2.49
C PRO A 627 28.05 27.66 2.59
N GLN A 628 28.80 28.62 3.05
CA GLN A 628 30.25 28.55 3.27
C GLN A 628 30.63 27.65 4.45
N ILE A 629 29.67 27.25 5.32
CA ILE A 629 29.90 26.32 6.41
C ILE A 629 29.53 24.91 5.89
N PRO A 630 30.52 24.01 5.68
CA PRO A 630 30.26 22.71 5.13
C PRO A 630 29.48 21.83 6.13
N ARG A 631 28.60 20.96 5.58
CA ARG A 631 27.93 19.93 6.37
C ARG A 631 28.92 18.90 6.89
N VAL A 632 28.58 18.31 8.02
CA VAL A 632 29.37 17.26 8.67
C VAL A 632 28.49 16.04 8.95
N THR A 633 29.09 14.87 8.98
CA THR A 633 28.41 13.66 9.43
C THR A 633 28.07 13.79 10.90
N VAL A 634 26.82 13.46 11.28
CA VAL A 634 26.36 13.48 12.69
C VAL A 634 26.66 12.11 13.31
N ASP A 635 27.93 11.84 13.54
CA ASP A 635 28.43 10.58 14.09
C ASP A 635 28.78 10.64 15.60
N GLY A 636 28.79 11.86 16.15
CA GLY A 636 29.20 12.12 17.53
C GLY A 636 30.70 12.07 17.74
N ILE A 637 31.49 12.17 16.67
CA ILE A 637 32.96 12.22 16.71
C ILE A 637 33.41 13.58 16.18
N PHE A 638 34.03 14.40 17.01
CA PHE A 638 34.55 15.68 16.59
C PHE A 638 35.83 15.50 15.76
N GLY A 639 35.65 15.18 14.49
CA GLY A 639 36.73 14.92 13.55
C GLY A 639 37.26 16.19 12.87
N PRO A 640 38.20 16.06 11.90
CA PRO A 640 38.75 17.19 11.13
C PRO A 640 37.67 17.99 10.40
N ALA A 641 36.65 17.32 9.81
CA ALA A 641 35.53 17.96 9.12
C ALA A 641 34.71 18.86 10.08
N THR A 642 34.37 18.34 11.26
CA THR A 642 33.68 19.11 12.30
C THR A 642 34.51 20.31 12.75
N THR A 643 35.83 20.14 12.93
CA THR A 643 36.76 21.23 13.28
C THR A 643 36.74 22.33 12.22
N GLN A 644 36.79 21.95 10.95
CA GLN A 644 36.76 22.92 9.85
C GLN A 644 35.44 23.69 9.80
N SER A 645 34.31 23.02 9.94
CA SER A 645 32.99 23.66 9.98
C SER A 645 32.85 24.61 11.16
N VAL A 646 33.35 24.25 12.34
CA VAL A 646 33.39 25.14 13.50
C VAL A 646 34.23 26.37 13.25
N ARG A 647 35.44 26.23 12.66
CA ARG A 647 36.28 27.37 12.31
C ARG A 647 35.61 28.33 11.33
N LEU A 648 34.97 27.80 10.31
CA LEU A 648 34.23 28.60 9.34
C LEU A 648 33.01 29.29 9.98
N PHE A 649 32.33 28.61 10.90
CA PHE A 649 31.28 29.24 11.72
C PHE A 649 31.85 30.38 12.54
N GLN A 650 32.93 30.14 13.29
CA GLN A 650 33.59 31.17 14.11
C GLN A 650 34.03 32.38 13.30
N GLN A 651 34.61 32.14 12.12
CA GLN A 651 35.03 33.20 11.20
C GLN A 651 33.85 34.04 10.72
N ASN A 652 32.74 33.41 10.33
CA ASN A 652 31.55 34.09 9.81
C ASN A 652 30.84 34.92 10.87
N PHE A 653 30.94 34.54 12.15
CA PHE A 653 30.23 35.20 13.24
C PHE A 653 31.16 35.98 14.21
N GLY A 654 32.38 36.28 13.75
CA GLY A 654 33.30 37.15 14.48
C GLY A 654 33.80 36.58 15.82
N LEU A 655 33.88 35.28 15.95
CA LEU A 655 34.38 34.57 17.12
C LEU A 655 35.88 34.25 16.97
N THR A 656 36.56 33.89 18.05
CA THR A 656 37.93 33.37 17.99
C THR A 656 37.96 32.10 17.14
N VAL A 657 38.74 32.08 16.07
CA VAL A 657 38.80 31.00 15.05
C VAL A 657 39.78 29.91 15.53
N ASP A 658 39.43 29.20 16.58
CA ASP A 658 40.25 28.13 17.20
C ASP A 658 39.77 26.72 16.86
N GLY A 659 38.54 26.61 16.33
CA GLY A 659 37.92 25.32 16.06
C GLY A 659 37.43 24.57 17.31
N ILE A 660 37.26 25.32 18.42
CA ILE A 660 36.82 24.79 19.71
C ILE A 660 35.43 25.36 20.05
N VAL A 661 34.53 24.50 20.45
CA VAL A 661 33.18 24.88 20.89
C VAL A 661 33.17 24.94 22.40
N GLY A 662 33.42 26.15 22.95
CA GLY A 662 33.12 26.51 24.32
C GLY A 662 31.77 27.22 24.45
N GLN A 663 31.44 27.72 25.61
CA GLN A 663 30.15 28.37 25.89
C GLN A 663 29.82 29.52 24.93
N ALA A 664 30.80 30.38 24.59
CA ALA A 664 30.59 31.51 23.68
C ALA A 664 30.24 31.02 22.26
N THR A 665 30.98 30.04 21.73
CA THR A 665 30.72 29.45 20.42
C THR A 665 29.36 28.71 20.40
N TRP A 666 29.06 27.96 21.46
CA TRP A 666 27.78 27.26 21.58
C TRP A 666 26.59 28.24 21.60
N ASN A 667 26.64 29.26 22.43
CA ASN A 667 25.58 30.25 22.50
C ASN A 667 25.39 31.01 21.19
N SER A 668 26.49 31.29 20.45
CA SER A 668 26.40 31.88 19.12
C SER A 668 25.79 30.92 18.12
N MET A 669 26.17 29.61 18.14
CA MET A 669 25.55 28.59 17.35
C MET A 669 24.05 28.49 17.63
N CYS A 670 23.63 28.48 18.90
CA CYS A 670 22.22 28.47 19.27
C CYS A 670 21.46 29.72 18.77
N ARG A 671 22.06 30.89 18.84
CA ARG A 671 21.42 32.11 18.35
C ARG A 671 21.18 32.02 16.83
N VAL A 672 22.21 31.66 16.08
CA VAL A 672 22.11 31.52 14.63
C VAL A 672 21.18 30.34 14.24
N TYR A 673 21.32 29.23 14.92
CA TYR A 673 20.43 28.09 14.80
C TYR A 673 18.95 28.50 14.96
N ASN A 674 18.61 29.33 15.95
CA ASN A 674 17.22 29.76 16.19
C ASN A 674 16.69 30.76 15.15
N THR A 675 17.54 31.39 14.33
CA THR A 675 17.14 32.34 13.28
C THR A 675 16.97 31.68 11.89
N ILE A 676 17.43 30.49 11.71
CA ILE A 676 17.25 29.68 10.49
C ILE A 676 16.06 28.76 10.67
#